data_9f11fb5e67dd5aa9ab70f58a6694130d
#
_entry.id   9f11fb5e67dd5aa9ab70f58a6694130d
#
_cell.length_a   1.000
_cell.length_b   1.000
_cell.length_c   1.000
_cell.angle_alpha   90.00
_cell.angle_beta   90.00
_cell.angle_gamma   90.00
#
_symmetry.space_group_name_H-M   'P 1'
#
loop_
_entity.id
_entity.type
_entity.pdbx_description
1 polymer ?
#
loop_
_entity_poly.entity_id
_entity_poly.type
_entity_poly.pdbx_seq_one_letter_code
_entity_poly.pdbx_strand_id
1 'polypeptide(L)'
;MKLQALLVLCGFLGMPFVGAQTILLPGAPENTERKAAEELAEHFSKMTGGSIAIGKEGEPFDGPAIYVGDTAFARKQGIDFSSFGKEEWLIRSSGKDLIVGGGKPRGTVYGVLELLEREYGVLWLDERMTRIPKRDKITWRENLNLRGKPAFEVRGLYAYFRDPHEARRRFMTRNRQNLFHDEGDVAYIRPWGVYRPFGSPRACHTFYDYTKDWGPEDEECFSLDTDGKRKRAVNGSGPGQVCLTNPRTRTLFSAKLREFIKADRANCPSGNYPWIYEISANDNDAECVCSSCMAAAEKYGAYSGVVLEFTNAIADSIAEEYPDIAVETFAYMFSQKPPKHIKARPNVLVRIAQLGSEFAQGSRDTLRALSHPNNRNSKKEIEAWSRIAPVAVWDYWILYKQDGVTSCFKAITENLKFYRSIGVKSVFIEVENPLKNIFYPMRVWLGFRCLNNPERNAEQEIGLFMDCYYGPAAPKMRALLELIEKGNAKIAERLNDVTLRRRTDMDDAFFAEADRLLDEAEQLAVTEEQRRHIAKERAVVDMVRLERRGELAPFDLDPVMKRLEKNHRIAAEDYLSGGGAVEEEMKKLHIFFTGLRADIRRPEQFKNCDIAVDLAWPQFSPHYRSRVMDVPDAAGGRAIVVSDEKDRGVLEFGFYDVTNKKQVHTVSIPKERLPQDEKFHFYPIGKITLAPKCYIWAHSSWNIQREMDGFYEWNGISNDYEAFISIKAEGPAYVAGSEKANSVMVDRILLIRSQEGASAPSGAPLPEELGNDRIMHDITGFRLKELPAFQVKLVRDADSAGGLAMKLDTKEGDAFQAGFYDVKNKKMGYVRTVPKERIPADEKYHLYFLGTAELSEDCYVWAHPSSRIQYNLREFRLPSGDNTYRIYVSLKAQGPAYVPGSEKENAVLLDRILLVR
;
A
#
# COMPACT_ATOMS: atom_id res chain seq x y z
N MET A 1 -2.76 6.74 -50.63
CA MET A 1 -1.27 6.74 -50.70
C MET A 1 -0.79 5.62 -49.81
N LYS A 2 -0.17 4.60 -50.39
CA LYS A 2 0.30 3.41 -49.73
C LYS A 2 1.55 3.76 -48.87
N LEU A 3 1.46 3.69 -47.55
CA LEU A 3 2.66 3.65 -46.70
C LEU A 3 3.09 2.17 -46.60
N GLN A 4 4.14 1.84 -47.33
CA GLN A 4 4.82 0.56 -47.23
C GLN A 4 5.54 0.52 -45.87
N ALA A 5 5.22 -0.51 -45.07
CA ALA A 5 6.03 -0.89 -43.93
C ALA A 5 7.43 -1.26 -44.41
N LEU A 6 8.39 -0.44 -44.04
CA LEU A 6 9.82 -0.73 -44.26
C LEU A 6 10.25 -1.82 -43.27
N LEU A 7 10.06 -3.06 -43.65
CA LEU A 7 10.82 -4.18 -43.14
C LEU A 7 12.29 -3.90 -43.55
N VAL A 8 13.11 -3.52 -42.57
CA VAL A 8 14.56 -3.55 -42.72
C VAL A 8 14.97 -5.04 -42.83
N LEU A 9 14.79 -5.59 -44.02
CA LEU A 9 15.55 -6.76 -44.44
C LEU A 9 16.98 -6.30 -44.63
N CYS A 10 17.83 -6.41 -43.59
CA CYS A 10 19.25 -6.55 -43.79
C CYS A 10 19.48 -7.74 -44.71
N GLY A 11 19.88 -7.47 -45.95
CA GLY A 11 20.14 -8.50 -46.96
C GLY A 11 21.25 -9.44 -46.49
N PHE A 12 20.86 -10.57 -45.96
CA PHE A 12 21.66 -11.77 -45.87
C PHE A 12 21.46 -12.56 -47.18
N LEU A 13 22.26 -12.28 -48.15
CA LEU A 13 22.37 -13.05 -49.37
C LEU A 13 22.78 -14.50 -49.02
N GLY A 14 21.88 -15.44 -49.24
CA GLY A 14 22.16 -16.82 -49.62
C GLY A 14 23.03 -17.69 -48.73
N MET A 15 22.79 -17.70 -47.40
CA MET A 15 23.41 -18.76 -46.60
C MET A 15 22.53 -20.01 -46.61
N PRO A 16 23.10 -21.22 -46.85
CA PRO A 16 22.34 -22.46 -46.83
C PRO A 16 21.84 -22.75 -45.40
N PHE A 17 20.61 -23.23 -45.30
CA PHE A 17 20.01 -23.71 -44.04
C PHE A 17 19.97 -25.23 -44.01
N VAL A 18 20.25 -25.81 -42.85
CA VAL A 18 20.24 -27.26 -42.62
C VAL A 18 19.05 -27.66 -41.76
N GLY A 19 18.36 -28.74 -42.08
CA GLY A 19 17.20 -29.26 -41.33
C GLY A 19 17.58 -30.30 -40.29
N ALA A 20 16.92 -30.27 -39.12
CA ALA A 20 17.11 -31.26 -38.06
C ALA A 20 15.87 -32.16 -37.88
N GLN A 21 16.12 -33.45 -37.58
CA GLN A 21 15.08 -34.42 -37.21
C GLN A 21 15.30 -35.04 -35.82
N THR A 22 16.49 -34.92 -35.20
CA THR A 22 16.83 -35.56 -33.92
C THR A 22 17.54 -34.61 -32.95
N ILE A 23 17.13 -34.65 -31.69
CA ILE A 23 17.83 -34.02 -30.56
C ILE A 23 18.64 -35.09 -29.85
N LEU A 24 19.96 -34.87 -29.65
CA LEU A 24 20.86 -35.82 -29.02
C LEU A 24 21.36 -35.27 -27.66
N LEU A 25 21.20 -36.10 -26.66
CA LEU A 25 21.66 -35.86 -25.27
C LEU A 25 23.00 -36.56 -25.02
N PRO A 26 23.76 -36.19 -24.00
CA PRO A 26 24.91 -36.97 -23.52
C PRO A 26 24.54 -38.42 -23.22
N GLY A 27 25.50 -39.33 -23.23
CA GLY A 27 25.28 -40.76 -22.88
C GLY A 27 24.64 -40.95 -21.49
N ALA A 28 25.01 -40.07 -20.53
CA ALA A 28 24.45 -40.01 -19.18
C ALA A 28 23.94 -38.57 -18.88
N PRO A 29 22.79 -38.18 -19.42
CA PRO A 29 22.30 -36.82 -19.33
C PRO A 29 21.78 -36.51 -17.94
N GLU A 30 22.03 -35.28 -17.46
CA GLU A 30 21.42 -34.72 -16.23
C GLU A 30 19.93 -34.42 -16.43
N ASN A 31 19.20 -34.27 -15.34
CA ASN A 31 17.76 -33.93 -15.38
C ASN A 31 17.50 -32.60 -16.12
N THR A 32 18.38 -31.60 -15.95
CA THR A 32 18.28 -30.28 -16.62
C THR A 32 18.54 -30.40 -18.13
N GLU A 33 19.42 -31.28 -18.57
CA GLU A 33 19.66 -31.54 -19.98
C GLU A 33 18.47 -32.27 -20.64
N ARG A 34 17.86 -33.25 -19.91
CA ARG A 34 16.61 -33.91 -20.35
C ARG A 34 15.49 -32.89 -20.48
N LYS A 35 15.33 -32.03 -19.46
CA LYS A 35 14.31 -30.98 -19.48
C LYS A 35 14.50 -29.99 -20.62
N ALA A 36 15.74 -29.59 -20.89
CA ALA A 36 16.08 -28.73 -22.03
C ALA A 36 15.69 -29.37 -23.37
N ALA A 37 16.00 -30.66 -23.57
CA ALA A 37 15.64 -31.38 -24.76
C ALA A 37 14.12 -31.55 -24.93
N GLU A 38 13.39 -31.84 -23.85
CA GLU A 38 11.93 -31.88 -23.82
C GLU A 38 11.29 -30.57 -24.25
N GLU A 39 11.77 -29.44 -23.69
CA GLU A 39 11.30 -28.09 -24.06
C GLU A 39 11.54 -27.80 -25.55
N LEU A 40 12.72 -28.17 -26.07
CA LEU A 40 13.05 -27.98 -27.46
C LEU A 40 12.15 -28.83 -28.36
N ALA A 41 11.98 -30.11 -28.04
CA ALA A 41 11.13 -31.03 -28.80
C ALA A 41 9.66 -30.64 -28.78
N GLU A 42 9.14 -30.22 -27.63
CA GLU A 42 7.76 -29.72 -27.47
C GLU A 42 7.49 -28.54 -28.41
N HIS A 43 8.37 -27.53 -28.39
CA HIS A 43 8.17 -26.32 -29.19
C HIS A 43 8.34 -26.58 -30.67
N PHE A 44 9.33 -27.38 -31.07
CA PHE A 44 9.53 -27.76 -32.47
C PHE A 44 8.39 -28.62 -33.02
N SER A 45 7.87 -29.54 -32.21
CA SER A 45 6.69 -30.31 -32.57
C SER A 45 5.46 -29.43 -32.78
N LYS A 46 5.25 -28.44 -31.92
CA LYS A 46 4.17 -27.44 -32.07
C LYS A 46 4.37 -26.54 -33.30
N MET A 47 5.61 -26.22 -33.66
CA MET A 47 5.93 -25.41 -34.85
C MET A 47 5.60 -26.18 -36.14
N THR A 48 6.04 -27.42 -36.24
CA THR A 48 5.98 -28.22 -37.48
C THR A 48 4.73 -29.07 -37.60
N GLY A 49 4.06 -29.35 -36.48
CA GLY A 49 2.96 -30.32 -36.42
C GLY A 49 3.42 -31.78 -36.39
N GLY A 50 4.75 -32.05 -36.45
CA GLY A 50 5.36 -33.38 -36.39
C GLY A 50 6.02 -33.66 -35.05
N SER A 51 6.44 -34.90 -34.81
CA SER A 51 7.24 -35.29 -33.64
C SER A 51 8.73 -35.10 -33.91
N ILE A 52 9.45 -34.65 -32.91
CA ILE A 52 10.92 -34.54 -32.90
C ILE A 52 11.48 -35.60 -31.95
N ALA A 53 12.35 -36.49 -32.43
CA ALA A 53 12.94 -37.55 -31.64
C ALA A 53 14.01 -37.03 -30.68
N ILE A 54 14.03 -37.58 -29.46
CA ILE A 54 15.10 -37.36 -28.48
C ILE A 54 15.84 -38.69 -28.32
N GLY A 55 17.12 -38.73 -28.65
CA GLY A 55 18.03 -39.87 -28.48
C GLY A 55 19.26 -39.49 -27.64
N LYS A 56 20.18 -40.42 -27.52
CA LYS A 56 21.49 -40.22 -26.90
C LYS A 56 22.59 -40.21 -27.93
N GLU A 57 23.67 -39.53 -27.70
CA GLU A 57 24.85 -39.63 -28.55
C GLU A 57 25.40 -41.08 -28.54
N GLY A 58 25.81 -41.57 -29.72
CA GLY A 58 26.20 -42.96 -29.89
C GLY A 58 25.07 -43.89 -30.41
N GLU A 59 23.82 -43.47 -30.33
CA GLU A 59 22.68 -44.12 -30.96
C GLU A 59 22.60 -43.77 -32.45
N PRO A 60 22.13 -44.72 -33.34
CA PRO A 60 21.92 -44.38 -34.73
C PRO A 60 20.89 -43.28 -34.94
N PHE A 61 21.19 -42.31 -35.82
CA PHE A 61 20.24 -41.28 -36.26
C PHE A 61 20.52 -40.90 -37.71
N ASP A 62 19.51 -40.36 -38.38
CA ASP A 62 19.61 -39.87 -39.76
C ASP A 62 19.54 -38.33 -39.80
N GLY A 63 20.33 -37.77 -40.68
CA GLY A 63 20.30 -36.31 -40.98
C GLY A 63 21.10 -35.44 -39.99
N PRO A 64 20.85 -34.11 -40.00
CA PRO A 64 21.42 -33.18 -39.04
C PRO A 64 20.85 -33.35 -37.66
N ALA A 65 21.65 -33.16 -36.60
CA ALA A 65 21.24 -33.27 -35.20
C ALA A 65 21.46 -31.99 -34.40
N ILE A 66 20.69 -31.88 -33.32
CA ILE A 66 20.92 -30.85 -32.30
C ILE A 66 21.44 -31.53 -31.02
N TYR A 67 22.69 -31.25 -30.70
CA TYR A 67 23.37 -31.78 -29.50
C TYR A 67 23.06 -30.85 -28.32
N VAL A 68 22.33 -31.36 -27.33
CA VAL A 68 21.87 -30.59 -26.16
C VAL A 68 22.61 -31.02 -24.89
N GLY A 69 23.33 -30.09 -24.28
CA GLY A 69 24.11 -30.31 -23.06
C GLY A 69 25.60 -30.64 -23.29
N ASP A 70 26.23 -31.22 -22.27
CA ASP A 70 27.67 -31.52 -22.27
C ASP A 70 27.97 -32.86 -22.99
N THR A 71 27.73 -32.86 -24.28
CA THR A 71 27.92 -34.03 -25.17
C THR A 71 29.38 -34.26 -25.50
N ALA A 72 29.77 -35.49 -25.81
CA ALA A 72 31.10 -35.82 -26.33
C ALA A 72 31.37 -35.12 -27.66
N PHE A 73 30.34 -34.91 -28.47
CA PHE A 73 30.43 -34.13 -29.71
C PHE A 73 30.84 -32.66 -29.43
N ALA A 74 30.18 -32.02 -28.44
CA ALA A 74 30.51 -30.64 -28.06
C ALA A 74 31.97 -30.53 -27.57
N ARG A 75 32.42 -31.45 -26.74
CA ARG A 75 33.81 -31.54 -26.26
C ARG A 75 34.81 -31.72 -27.40
N LYS A 76 34.49 -32.60 -28.40
CA LYS A 76 35.30 -32.78 -29.60
C LYS A 76 35.41 -31.51 -30.44
N GLN A 77 34.40 -30.62 -30.37
CA GLN A 77 34.43 -29.32 -31.02
C GLN A 77 35.14 -28.22 -30.17
N GLY A 78 35.86 -28.64 -29.11
CA GLY A 78 36.64 -27.75 -28.26
C GLY A 78 35.78 -26.92 -27.27
N ILE A 79 34.56 -27.37 -26.94
CA ILE A 79 33.68 -26.71 -25.98
C ILE A 79 33.79 -27.45 -24.65
N ASP A 80 34.20 -26.73 -23.60
CA ASP A 80 34.22 -27.21 -22.23
C ASP A 80 33.18 -26.44 -21.39
N PHE A 81 31.98 -27.00 -21.23
CA PHE A 81 30.91 -26.42 -20.44
C PHE A 81 31.18 -26.37 -18.92
N SER A 82 32.19 -27.13 -18.42
CA SER A 82 32.57 -27.07 -17.01
C SER A 82 33.18 -25.70 -16.62
N SER A 83 33.73 -25.00 -17.59
CA SER A 83 34.31 -23.66 -17.44
C SER A 83 33.26 -22.53 -17.45
N PHE A 84 32.00 -22.84 -17.76
CA PHE A 84 30.93 -21.84 -17.88
C PHE A 84 30.29 -21.53 -16.53
N GLY A 85 29.84 -20.26 -16.36
CA GLY A 85 29.05 -19.88 -15.19
C GLY A 85 27.70 -20.61 -15.15
N LYS A 86 27.10 -20.67 -13.97
CA LYS A 86 25.86 -21.45 -13.65
C LYS A 86 24.68 -21.21 -14.61
N GLU A 87 24.62 -20.04 -15.25
CA GLU A 87 23.56 -19.61 -16.18
C GLU A 87 24.11 -19.22 -17.56
N GLU A 88 25.39 -19.42 -17.78
CA GLU A 88 26.03 -19.07 -19.06
C GLU A 88 25.75 -20.16 -20.11
N TRP A 89 25.37 -19.73 -21.31
CA TRP A 89 24.94 -20.60 -22.39
C TRP A 89 25.70 -20.34 -23.69
N LEU A 90 25.74 -21.36 -24.56
CA LEU A 90 26.28 -21.30 -25.90
C LEU A 90 25.31 -21.96 -26.89
N ILE A 91 25.15 -21.35 -28.07
CA ILE A 91 24.48 -21.90 -29.25
C ILE A 91 25.45 -21.77 -30.41
N ARG A 92 25.90 -22.92 -30.97
CA ARG A 92 26.88 -22.91 -32.04
C ARG A 92 26.59 -23.96 -33.09
N SER A 93 26.52 -23.56 -34.37
CA SER A 93 26.52 -24.51 -35.48
C SER A 93 27.92 -25.10 -35.71
N SER A 94 27.96 -26.37 -36.09
CA SER A 94 29.19 -27.11 -36.39
C SER A 94 28.94 -28.04 -37.59
N GLY A 95 29.34 -27.59 -38.76
CA GLY A 95 28.93 -28.22 -40.02
C GLY A 95 27.40 -28.20 -40.17
N LYS A 96 26.80 -29.38 -40.41
CA LYS A 96 25.35 -29.55 -40.54
C LYS A 96 24.62 -29.60 -39.17
N ASP A 97 25.34 -29.68 -38.06
CA ASP A 97 24.80 -29.90 -36.72
C ASP A 97 24.77 -28.62 -35.87
N LEU A 98 23.95 -28.65 -34.83
CA LEU A 98 23.82 -27.53 -33.87
C LEU A 98 24.17 -28.03 -32.47
N ILE A 99 24.95 -27.25 -31.74
CA ILE A 99 25.29 -27.45 -30.35
C ILE A 99 24.59 -26.42 -29.50
N VAL A 100 23.86 -26.84 -28.46
CA VAL A 100 23.18 -25.99 -27.49
C VAL A 100 23.49 -26.50 -26.08
N GLY A 101 24.21 -25.71 -25.29
CA GLY A 101 24.59 -26.13 -23.95
C GLY A 101 25.03 -24.97 -23.10
N GLY A 102 25.46 -25.27 -21.87
CA GLY A 102 25.90 -24.24 -20.96
C GLY A 102 26.33 -24.79 -19.60
N GLY A 103 26.73 -23.89 -18.71
CA GLY A 103 27.17 -24.21 -17.36
C GLY A 103 26.04 -24.76 -16.48
N LYS A 104 26.44 -25.59 -15.52
CA LYS A 104 25.48 -26.25 -14.60
C LYS A 104 25.08 -25.29 -13.48
N PRO A 105 23.82 -25.33 -13.02
CA PRO A 105 22.74 -26.25 -13.43
C PRO A 105 21.82 -25.73 -14.56
N ARG A 106 21.86 -24.43 -14.94
CA ARG A 106 20.82 -23.80 -15.76
C ARG A 106 21.24 -23.42 -17.18
N GLY A 107 22.53 -23.33 -17.45
CA GLY A 107 23.03 -22.81 -18.72
C GLY A 107 22.47 -23.54 -19.94
N THR A 108 22.37 -24.87 -19.91
CA THR A 108 21.80 -25.67 -21.02
C THR A 108 20.32 -25.34 -21.25
N VAL A 109 19.51 -25.26 -20.19
CA VAL A 109 18.09 -24.86 -20.30
C VAL A 109 17.98 -23.46 -20.90
N TYR A 110 18.78 -22.52 -20.43
CA TYR A 110 18.75 -21.15 -20.94
C TYR A 110 19.22 -21.06 -22.38
N GLY A 111 20.20 -21.86 -22.78
CA GLY A 111 20.61 -21.96 -24.18
C GLY A 111 19.47 -22.40 -25.10
N VAL A 112 18.69 -23.42 -24.70
CA VAL A 112 17.51 -23.85 -25.43
C VAL A 112 16.44 -22.76 -25.50
N LEU A 113 16.16 -22.10 -24.39
CA LEU A 113 15.15 -21.00 -24.35
C LEU A 113 15.58 -19.81 -25.21
N GLU A 114 16.88 -19.46 -25.21
CA GLU A 114 17.44 -18.42 -26.07
C GLU A 114 17.41 -18.81 -27.57
N LEU A 115 17.66 -20.08 -27.88
CA LEU A 115 17.52 -20.59 -29.23
C LEU A 115 16.07 -20.44 -29.73
N LEU A 116 15.09 -20.91 -28.93
CA LEU A 116 13.68 -20.83 -29.26
C LEU A 116 13.21 -19.38 -29.46
N GLU A 117 13.67 -18.48 -28.62
CA GLU A 117 13.30 -17.07 -28.68
C GLU A 117 13.95 -16.36 -29.87
N ARG A 118 15.30 -16.42 -29.99
CA ARG A 118 16.08 -15.61 -30.93
C ARG A 118 15.99 -16.09 -32.36
N GLU A 119 16.03 -17.42 -32.57
CA GLU A 119 16.06 -18.01 -33.92
C GLU A 119 14.69 -18.44 -34.41
N TYR A 120 13.78 -18.80 -33.50
CA TYR A 120 12.48 -19.30 -33.89
C TYR A 120 11.31 -18.39 -33.54
N GLY A 121 11.53 -17.32 -32.77
CA GLY A 121 10.50 -16.34 -32.45
C GLY A 121 9.44 -16.81 -31.47
N VAL A 122 9.77 -17.80 -30.65
CA VAL A 122 8.89 -18.24 -29.55
C VAL A 122 8.88 -17.17 -28.45
N LEU A 123 7.69 -16.80 -28.00
CA LEU A 123 7.52 -15.79 -26.93
C LEU A 123 6.51 -16.32 -25.92
N TRP A 124 6.89 -16.33 -24.66
CA TRP A 124 6.03 -16.66 -23.52
C TRP A 124 5.53 -15.35 -22.94
N LEU A 125 4.31 -14.92 -23.32
CA LEU A 125 3.76 -13.59 -23.07
C LEU A 125 3.12 -13.47 -21.69
N ASP A 126 2.40 -14.50 -21.28
CA ASP A 126 1.89 -14.66 -19.92
C ASP A 126 1.84 -16.16 -19.55
N GLU A 127 1.23 -16.54 -18.43
CA GLU A 127 1.18 -17.93 -17.97
C GLU A 127 0.39 -18.86 -18.87
N ARG A 128 -0.46 -18.34 -19.78
CA ARG A 128 -1.32 -19.08 -20.69
C ARG A 128 -0.95 -18.88 -22.15
N MET A 129 -0.52 -17.70 -22.51
CA MET A 129 -0.26 -17.32 -23.89
C MET A 129 1.20 -17.51 -24.28
N THR A 130 1.44 -18.41 -25.22
CA THR A 130 2.74 -18.60 -25.87
C THR A 130 2.58 -18.44 -27.37
N ARG A 131 3.32 -17.49 -27.94
CA ARG A 131 3.45 -17.38 -29.40
C ARG A 131 4.42 -18.43 -29.89
N ILE A 132 3.98 -19.34 -30.76
CA ILE A 132 4.82 -20.34 -31.44
C ILE A 132 4.60 -20.17 -32.93
N PRO A 133 5.54 -19.58 -33.68
CA PRO A 133 5.42 -19.44 -35.13
C PRO A 133 5.36 -20.80 -35.83
N LYS A 134 4.46 -20.99 -36.80
CA LYS A 134 4.38 -22.19 -37.61
C LYS A 134 5.52 -22.22 -38.63
N ARG A 135 6.10 -23.37 -38.85
CA ARG A 135 7.18 -23.65 -39.81
C ARG A 135 6.99 -25.02 -40.41
N ASP A 136 7.34 -25.18 -41.70
CA ASP A 136 7.28 -26.48 -42.38
C ASP A 136 8.39 -27.42 -41.90
N LYS A 137 9.54 -26.87 -41.52
CA LYS A 137 10.72 -27.61 -41.05
C LYS A 137 11.55 -26.78 -40.07
N ILE A 138 12.33 -27.45 -39.24
CA ILE A 138 13.31 -26.81 -38.32
C ILE A 138 14.62 -26.67 -39.07
N THR A 139 15.13 -25.45 -39.16
CA THR A 139 16.40 -25.11 -39.80
C THR A 139 17.16 -24.07 -38.99
N TRP A 140 18.48 -24.03 -39.10
CA TRP A 140 19.34 -23.02 -38.44
C TRP A 140 20.42 -22.54 -39.40
N ARG A 141 21.07 -21.44 -39.05
CA ARG A 141 22.17 -20.82 -39.83
C ARG A 141 23.48 -21.59 -39.61
N GLU A 142 24.27 -21.84 -40.68
CA GLU A 142 25.54 -22.58 -40.59
C GLU A 142 26.62 -21.93 -39.75
N ASN A 143 26.57 -20.60 -39.58
CA ASN A 143 27.58 -19.83 -38.83
C ASN A 143 27.04 -19.26 -37.52
N LEU A 144 26.03 -19.91 -36.94
CA LEU A 144 25.48 -19.47 -35.67
C LEU A 144 26.52 -19.68 -34.57
N ASN A 145 26.83 -18.60 -33.83
CA ASN A 145 27.72 -18.63 -32.67
C ASN A 145 27.30 -17.56 -31.66
N LEU A 146 26.41 -17.93 -30.77
CA LEU A 146 25.85 -17.07 -29.76
C LEU A 146 26.27 -17.57 -28.39
N ARG A 147 26.71 -16.66 -27.53
CA ARG A 147 27.06 -16.93 -26.14
C ARG A 147 26.51 -15.82 -25.25
N GLY A 148 26.03 -16.15 -24.07
CA GLY A 148 25.49 -15.14 -23.16
C GLY A 148 25.16 -15.69 -21.79
N LYS A 149 24.70 -14.80 -20.94
CA LYS A 149 24.17 -15.08 -19.62
C LYS A 149 23.20 -13.99 -19.21
N PRO A 150 22.26 -14.21 -18.29
CA PRO A 150 21.43 -13.17 -17.71
C PRO A 150 22.26 -12.03 -17.07
N ALA A 151 21.71 -10.81 -17.07
CA ALA A 151 22.42 -9.64 -16.59
C ALA A 151 22.63 -9.60 -15.06
N PHE A 152 21.69 -10.14 -14.31
CA PHE A 152 21.72 -10.19 -12.84
C PHE A 152 21.80 -11.64 -12.34
N GLU A 153 22.44 -11.86 -11.20
CA GLU A 153 22.62 -13.20 -10.63
C GLU A 153 21.31 -13.74 -10.03
N VAL A 154 20.52 -12.86 -9.40
CA VAL A 154 19.18 -13.20 -8.87
C VAL A 154 18.15 -12.26 -9.49
N ARG A 155 17.05 -12.83 -9.98
CA ARG A 155 16.01 -12.12 -10.74
C ARG A 155 14.64 -12.66 -10.40
N GLY A 156 13.71 -11.80 -10.02
CA GLY A 156 12.33 -12.18 -9.77
C GLY A 156 11.39 -11.01 -9.55
N LEU A 157 10.12 -11.33 -9.69
CA LEU A 157 9.03 -10.40 -9.41
C LEU A 157 8.05 -11.02 -8.42
N TYR A 158 7.53 -10.19 -7.53
CA TYR A 158 6.33 -10.49 -6.77
C TYR A 158 5.13 -9.99 -7.60
N ALA A 159 4.50 -10.93 -8.27
CA ALA A 159 3.39 -10.69 -9.19
C ALA A 159 2.27 -11.70 -8.93
N TYR A 160 1.03 -11.27 -9.10
CA TYR A 160 -0.11 -12.17 -9.01
C TYR A 160 -0.32 -12.94 -10.30
N PHE A 161 -0.56 -14.24 -10.20
CA PHE A 161 -0.89 -15.15 -11.27
C PHE A 161 -2.06 -16.04 -10.84
N ARG A 162 -2.90 -16.43 -11.79
CA ARG A 162 -4.09 -17.25 -11.50
C ARG A 162 -3.74 -18.65 -11.02
N ASP A 163 -2.85 -19.32 -11.77
CA ASP A 163 -2.42 -20.67 -11.39
C ASP A 163 -1.26 -20.56 -10.41
N PRO A 164 -1.47 -20.94 -9.16
CA PRO A 164 -0.47 -20.67 -8.15
C PRO A 164 0.84 -21.42 -8.37
N HIS A 165 0.87 -22.55 -9.06
CA HIS A 165 2.05 -23.39 -8.93
C HIS A 165 2.75 -23.76 -10.24
N GLU A 166 2.14 -24.48 -11.18
CA GLU A 166 2.88 -25.04 -12.32
C GLU A 166 3.00 -24.09 -13.52
N ALA A 167 1.88 -23.55 -14.01
CA ALA A 167 1.87 -22.67 -15.18
C ALA A 167 2.68 -21.39 -14.93
N ARG A 168 2.53 -20.78 -13.75
CA ARG A 168 3.30 -19.65 -13.31
C ARG A 168 4.79 -19.92 -13.27
N ARG A 169 5.22 -21.00 -12.59
CA ARG A 169 6.64 -21.33 -12.48
C ARG A 169 7.25 -21.64 -13.83
N ARG A 170 6.50 -22.30 -14.71
CA ARG A 170 6.88 -22.55 -16.10
C ARG A 170 7.06 -21.24 -16.87
N PHE A 171 6.12 -20.30 -16.75
CA PHE A 171 6.19 -19.00 -17.38
C PHE A 171 7.42 -18.20 -16.88
N MET A 172 7.63 -18.15 -15.57
CA MET A 172 8.78 -17.47 -14.97
C MET A 172 10.11 -18.10 -15.42
N THR A 173 10.22 -19.43 -15.38
CA THR A 173 11.45 -20.14 -15.77
C THR A 173 11.74 -19.97 -17.26
N ARG A 174 10.73 -20.07 -18.13
CA ARG A 174 10.87 -19.84 -19.58
C ARG A 174 11.34 -18.41 -19.87
N ASN A 175 10.99 -17.44 -19.01
CA ASN A 175 11.52 -16.08 -19.04
C ASN A 175 12.79 -15.89 -18.19
N ARG A 176 13.52 -16.95 -17.85
CA ARG A 176 14.83 -17.00 -17.15
C ARG A 176 14.81 -16.36 -15.75
N GLN A 177 13.67 -16.40 -15.05
CA GLN A 177 13.62 -15.98 -13.65
C GLN A 177 14.11 -17.10 -12.74
N ASN A 178 14.80 -16.76 -11.66
CA ASN A 178 15.37 -17.71 -10.72
C ASN A 178 15.06 -17.39 -9.24
N LEU A 179 14.24 -16.38 -8.99
CA LEU A 179 13.72 -16.06 -7.66
C LEU A 179 12.19 -16.19 -7.68
N PHE A 180 11.67 -17.03 -6.80
CA PHE A 180 10.25 -17.28 -6.61
C PHE A 180 9.89 -16.91 -5.18
N HIS A 181 8.87 -16.07 -5.01
CA HIS A 181 8.45 -15.59 -3.69
C HIS A 181 7.76 -16.69 -2.86
N ASP A 182 7.13 -17.68 -3.54
CA ASP A 182 6.45 -18.76 -2.84
C ASP A 182 7.43 -19.78 -2.30
N GLU A 183 7.23 -20.15 -1.06
CA GLU A 183 7.99 -21.20 -0.37
C GLU A 183 7.56 -22.63 -0.74
N GLY A 184 6.45 -22.77 -1.51
CA GLY A 184 5.89 -24.07 -1.89
C GLY A 184 6.74 -24.82 -2.94
N ASP A 185 6.68 -26.11 -2.87
CA ASP A 185 7.21 -27.18 -3.71
C ASP A 185 8.35 -26.85 -4.68
N VAL A 186 9.58 -26.92 -4.15
CA VAL A 186 10.83 -26.85 -4.94
C VAL A 186 10.97 -28.01 -5.93
N ALA A 187 10.19 -29.08 -5.79
CA ALA A 187 10.32 -30.28 -6.61
C ALA A 187 10.04 -30.00 -8.09
N TYR A 188 9.08 -29.11 -8.40
CA TYR A 188 8.71 -28.76 -9.76
C TYR A 188 9.81 -27.97 -10.51
N ILE A 189 10.51 -27.05 -9.83
CA ILE A 189 11.52 -26.20 -10.46
C ILE A 189 12.90 -26.84 -10.53
N ARG A 190 13.17 -27.91 -9.73
CA ARG A 190 14.44 -28.65 -9.77
C ARG A 190 14.80 -29.21 -11.15
N PRO A 191 13.86 -29.80 -11.94
CA PRO A 191 14.17 -30.26 -13.29
C PRO A 191 14.66 -29.16 -14.23
N TRP A 192 14.31 -27.90 -13.95
CA TRP A 192 14.77 -26.71 -14.67
C TRP A 192 16.12 -26.19 -14.18
N GLY A 193 16.72 -26.79 -13.17
CA GLY A 193 17.94 -26.32 -12.54
C GLY A 193 17.77 -25.04 -11.70
N VAL A 194 16.54 -24.69 -11.36
CA VAL A 194 16.26 -23.55 -10.47
C VAL A 194 16.28 -24.02 -9.03
N TYR A 195 17.07 -23.37 -8.23
CA TYR A 195 17.21 -23.60 -6.81
C TYR A 195 17.04 -22.28 -6.05
N ARG A 196 16.50 -22.36 -4.84
CA ARG A 196 16.23 -21.20 -4.01
C ARG A 196 17.55 -20.50 -3.66
N PRO A 197 17.75 -19.22 -4.03
CA PRO A 197 18.98 -18.50 -3.68
C PRO A 197 19.04 -18.13 -2.20
N PHE A 198 17.87 -17.88 -1.56
CA PHE A 198 17.76 -17.50 -0.16
C PHE A 198 17.60 -18.71 0.75
N GLY A 199 18.38 -18.73 1.84
CA GLY A 199 18.24 -19.70 2.91
C GLY A 199 17.16 -19.34 3.93
N SER A 200 17.01 -20.22 4.94
CA SER A 200 16.08 -19.99 6.04
C SER A 200 16.48 -18.76 6.88
N PRO A 201 15.50 -18.05 7.48
CA PRO A 201 14.09 -18.42 7.54
C PRO A 201 13.30 -17.95 6.32
N ARG A 202 13.72 -16.88 5.66
CA ARG A 202 13.05 -16.25 4.51
C ARG A 202 13.89 -15.12 3.90
N ALA A 203 13.38 -14.45 2.86
CA ALA A 203 14.13 -13.47 2.08
C ALA A 203 13.91 -12.00 2.52
N CYS A 204 13.23 -11.71 3.64
CA CYS A 204 13.03 -10.34 4.15
C CYS A 204 12.49 -10.34 5.59
N HIS A 205 12.70 -9.22 6.32
CA HIS A 205 12.15 -8.94 7.67
C HIS A 205 12.38 -10.08 8.66
N THR A 206 13.65 -10.51 8.81
CA THR A 206 14.02 -11.76 9.48
C THR A 206 14.36 -11.60 10.96
N PHE A 207 14.54 -10.39 11.50
CA PHE A 207 14.93 -10.23 12.91
C PHE A 207 14.00 -10.97 13.86
N TYR A 208 12.68 -10.97 13.60
CA TYR A 208 11.74 -11.76 14.41
C TYR A 208 12.07 -13.27 14.41
N ASP A 209 12.42 -13.83 13.26
CA ASP A 209 12.70 -15.26 13.14
C ASP A 209 14.00 -15.66 13.86
N TYR A 210 14.95 -14.74 13.97
CA TYR A 210 16.15 -14.94 14.79
C TYR A 210 15.89 -14.84 16.29
N THR A 211 14.84 -14.08 16.69
CA THR A 211 14.63 -13.66 18.08
C THR A 211 13.40 -14.26 18.76
N LYS A 212 12.51 -14.92 18.02
CA LYS A 212 11.23 -15.44 18.53
C LYS A 212 11.37 -16.42 19.70
N ASP A 213 12.49 -17.15 19.77
CA ASP A 213 12.77 -18.15 20.78
C ASP A 213 13.57 -17.59 21.98
N TRP A 214 13.86 -16.26 22.03
CA TRP A 214 14.64 -15.66 23.10
C TRP A 214 13.85 -15.57 24.41
N GLY A 215 14.55 -15.81 25.52
CA GLY A 215 14.00 -15.75 26.88
C GLY A 215 14.03 -14.36 27.52
N PRO A 216 13.59 -14.26 28.78
CA PRO A 216 13.67 -13.02 29.56
C PRO A 216 15.11 -12.52 29.76
N GLU A 217 16.11 -13.43 29.79
CA GLU A 217 17.53 -13.12 29.92
C GLU A 217 18.10 -12.35 28.72
N ASP A 218 17.37 -12.31 27.62
CA ASP A 218 17.76 -11.62 26.38
C ASP A 218 17.06 -10.27 26.20
N GLU A 219 16.35 -9.76 27.20
CA GLU A 219 15.58 -8.50 27.13
C GLU A 219 16.43 -7.33 26.63
N GLU A 220 17.70 -7.22 27.12
CA GLU A 220 18.64 -6.17 26.71
C GLU A 220 19.08 -6.27 25.24
N CYS A 221 18.75 -7.36 24.55
CA CYS A 221 19.03 -7.56 23.14
C CYS A 221 17.96 -6.94 22.23
N PHE A 222 16.80 -6.55 22.76
CA PHE A 222 15.75 -5.86 21.98
C PHE A 222 15.97 -4.34 21.91
N SER A 223 15.40 -3.71 20.90
CA SER A 223 15.52 -2.26 20.70
C SER A 223 14.94 -1.49 21.88
N LEU A 224 15.67 -0.48 22.34
CA LEU A 224 15.17 0.53 23.27
C LEU A 224 14.42 1.58 22.46
N ASP A 225 13.14 1.79 22.77
CA ASP A 225 12.31 2.80 22.14
C ASP A 225 12.45 4.17 22.83
N THR A 226 11.92 5.21 22.21
CA THR A 226 11.88 6.59 22.73
C THR A 226 11.11 6.74 24.04
N ASP A 227 10.22 5.79 24.36
CA ASP A 227 9.52 5.71 25.66
C ASP A 227 10.38 5.12 26.80
N GLY A 228 11.63 4.78 26.53
CA GLY A 228 12.56 4.19 27.49
C GLY A 228 12.35 2.68 27.74
N LYS A 229 11.51 2.02 26.96
CA LYS A 229 11.24 0.57 27.10
C LYS A 229 11.84 -0.23 25.98
N ARG A 230 12.24 -1.48 26.31
CA ARG A 230 12.61 -2.46 25.29
C ARG A 230 11.36 -2.98 24.57
N LYS A 231 11.41 -3.09 23.24
CA LYS A 231 10.29 -3.52 22.40
C LYS A 231 10.63 -4.86 21.75
N ARG A 232 9.95 -5.90 22.20
CA ARG A 232 10.02 -7.24 21.57
C ARG A 232 9.06 -7.31 20.38
N ALA A 233 9.54 -7.80 19.25
CA ALA A 233 8.68 -8.08 18.11
C ALA A 233 7.80 -9.33 18.36
N VAL A 234 6.58 -9.31 17.85
CA VAL A 234 5.64 -10.45 17.88
C VAL A 234 5.48 -11.12 16.52
N ASN A 235 5.94 -10.46 15.47
CA ASN A 235 6.03 -10.96 14.09
C ASN A 235 7.05 -10.11 13.29
N GLY A 236 7.23 -10.40 12.00
CA GLY A 236 8.14 -9.65 11.13
C GLY A 236 7.78 -8.18 10.89
N SER A 237 6.59 -7.72 11.30
CA SER A 237 6.19 -6.31 11.21
C SER A 237 6.35 -5.53 12.52
N GLY A 238 6.69 -6.18 13.62
CA GLY A 238 6.97 -5.46 14.85
C GLY A 238 6.29 -5.99 16.11
N PRO A 239 6.18 -5.14 17.16
CA PRO A 239 6.42 -3.68 17.19
C PRO A 239 7.88 -3.24 17.33
N GLY A 240 8.83 -4.10 17.64
CA GLY A 240 10.22 -3.72 17.91
C GLY A 240 11.25 -4.29 16.94
N GLN A 241 12.49 -3.89 17.19
CA GLN A 241 13.71 -4.35 16.52
C GLN A 241 14.67 -5.00 17.53
N VAL A 242 15.95 -5.12 17.17
CA VAL A 242 17.00 -5.57 18.07
C VAL A 242 18.02 -4.47 18.38
N CYS A 243 18.71 -4.58 19.51
CA CYS A 243 19.86 -3.73 19.85
C CYS A 243 21.10 -4.23 19.12
N LEU A 244 21.49 -3.57 18.04
CA LEU A 244 22.56 -3.97 17.14
C LEU A 244 23.97 -3.83 17.73
N THR A 245 24.14 -2.98 18.73
CA THR A 245 25.43 -2.79 19.42
C THR A 245 25.65 -3.71 20.61
N ASN A 246 24.62 -4.44 21.05
CA ASN A 246 24.76 -5.40 22.14
C ASN A 246 25.55 -6.63 21.66
N PRO A 247 26.72 -6.98 22.33
CA PRO A 247 27.51 -8.12 21.89
C PRO A 247 26.77 -9.46 21.94
N ARG A 248 25.88 -9.66 22.93
CA ARG A 248 25.07 -10.87 23.07
C ARG A 248 24.13 -11.06 21.84
N THR A 249 23.54 -9.97 21.33
CA THR A 249 22.74 -9.99 20.10
C THR A 249 23.54 -10.60 18.93
N ARG A 250 24.78 -10.13 18.73
CA ARG A 250 25.67 -10.66 17.68
C ARG A 250 25.97 -12.16 17.85
N THR A 251 26.25 -12.58 19.07
CA THR A 251 26.54 -14.00 19.37
C THR A 251 25.32 -14.88 19.04
N LEU A 252 24.13 -14.48 19.49
CA LEU A 252 22.90 -15.23 19.29
C LEU A 252 22.52 -15.31 17.79
N PHE A 253 22.64 -14.20 17.05
CA PHE A 253 22.40 -14.18 15.60
C PHE A 253 23.38 -15.08 14.85
N SER A 254 24.66 -15.02 15.18
CA SER A 254 25.69 -15.86 14.55
C SER A 254 25.48 -17.36 14.81
N ALA A 255 25.02 -17.73 16.02
CA ALA A 255 24.67 -19.10 16.35
C ALA A 255 23.43 -19.57 15.56
N LYS A 256 22.36 -18.77 15.53
CA LYS A 256 21.13 -19.10 14.83
C LYS A 256 21.31 -19.17 13.32
N LEU A 257 22.14 -18.30 12.74
CA LEU A 257 22.50 -18.37 11.32
C LEU A 257 23.17 -19.72 10.97
N ARG A 258 24.11 -20.21 11.82
CA ARG A 258 24.73 -21.53 11.62
C ARG A 258 23.69 -22.66 11.67
N GLU A 259 22.71 -22.60 12.56
CA GLU A 259 21.63 -23.58 12.61
C GLU A 259 20.84 -23.60 11.30
N PHE A 260 20.45 -22.44 10.77
CA PHE A 260 19.76 -22.33 9.48
C PHE A 260 20.60 -22.90 8.33
N ILE A 261 21.88 -22.53 8.23
CA ILE A 261 22.79 -23.02 7.19
C ILE A 261 22.89 -24.55 7.24
N LYS A 262 23.09 -25.14 8.43
CA LYS A 262 23.20 -26.59 8.61
C LYS A 262 21.92 -27.32 8.20
N ALA A 263 20.77 -26.80 8.62
CA ALA A 263 19.47 -27.38 8.27
C ALA A 263 19.21 -27.32 6.75
N ASP A 264 19.47 -26.16 6.12
CA ASP A 264 19.26 -26.01 4.67
C ASP A 264 20.20 -26.94 3.88
N ARG A 265 21.48 -27.06 4.27
CA ARG A 265 22.43 -27.97 3.62
C ARG A 265 22.05 -29.44 3.74
N ALA A 266 21.48 -29.84 4.89
CA ALA A 266 20.99 -31.21 5.08
C ALA A 266 19.79 -31.55 4.19
N ASN A 267 18.99 -30.57 3.83
CA ASN A 267 17.76 -30.72 3.04
C ASN A 267 17.91 -30.41 1.54
N CYS A 268 19.07 -29.93 1.09
CA CYS A 268 19.32 -29.59 -0.30
C CYS A 268 20.26 -30.57 -1.00
N PRO A 269 20.10 -30.81 -2.33
CA PRO A 269 21.07 -31.60 -3.09
C PRO A 269 22.46 -30.95 -3.07
N SER A 270 23.51 -31.76 -2.97
CA SER A 270 24.90 -31.30 -2.96
C SER A 270 25.19 -30.35 -4.15
N GLY A 271 25.84 -29.24 -3.85
CA GLY A 271 26.21 -28.21 -4.81
C GLY A 271 25.11 -27.19 -5.19
N ASN A 272 23.89 -27.38 -4.69
CA ASN A 272 22.75 -26.50 -4.97
C ASN A 272 22.13 -25.93 -3.68
N TYR A 273 22.95 -25.53 -2.76
CA TYR A 273 22.55 -24.90 -1.51
C TYR A 273 22.09 -23.46 -1.73
N PRO A 274 21.18 -22.94 -0.87
CA PRO A 274 20.99 -21.50 -0.69
C PRO A 274 22.33 -20.83 -0.35
N TRP A 275 22.56 -19.67 -0.91
CA TRP A 275 23.84 -18.96 -0.74
C TRP A 275 23.69 -17.52 -0.24
N ILE A 276 22.46 -17.03 -0.11
CA ILE A 276 22.12 -15.74 0.49
C ILE A 276 21.33 -16.00 1.77
N TYR A 277 21.78 -15.48 2.90
CA TYR A 277 21.04 -15.53 4.17
C TYR A 277 20.74 -14.13 4.64
N GLU A 278 19.45 -13.88 4.82
CA GLU A 278 18.93 -12.55 5.15
C GLU A 278 19.01 -12.28 6.65
N ILE A 279 19.60 -11.15 7.03
CA ILE A 279 19.61 -10.58 8.39
C ILE A 279 19.12 -9.16 8.29
N SER A 280 17.80 -8.97 8.34
CA SER A 280 17.18 -7.69 8.08
C SER A 280 16.15 -7.29 9.13
N ALA A 281 16.03 -5.97 9.29
CA ALA A 281 15.08 -5.34 10.21
C ALA A 281 13.64 -5.80 9.96
N ASN A 282 12.85 -5.88 11.02
CA ASN A 282 11.40 -6.03 10.94
C ASN A 282 10.79 -4.79 10.22
N ASP A 283 9.61 -4.95 9.62
CA ASP A 283 8.95 -3.92 8.81
C ASP A 283 8.33 -2.82 9.67
N ASN A 284 9.20 -2.04 10.31
CA ASN A 284 8.83 -0.87 11.12
C ASN A 284 10.02 0.06 11.37
N ASP A 285 9.75 1.28 11.89
CA ASP A 285 10.69 2.36 12.17
C ASP A 285 11.15 2.40 13.66
N ALA A 286 11.14 1.27 14.37
CA ALA A 286 11.46 1.20 15.80
C ALA A 286 12.94 0.85 16.04
N GLU A 287 13.86 1.56 15.39
CA GLU A 287 15.31 1.42 15.64
C GLU A 287 15.68 1.62 17.11
N CYS A 288 16.76 0.99 17.56
CA CYS A 288 17.21 1.11 18.94
C CYS A 288 17.83 2.49 19.22
N VAL A 289 17.21 3.26 20.13
CA VAL A 289 17.72 4.59 20.53
C VAL A 289 18.60 4.56 21.78
N CYS A 290 19.14 3.40 22.19
CA CYS A 290 20.08 3.35 23.30
C CYS A 290 21.35 4.16 22.99
N SER A 291 22.05 4.64 24.04
CA SER A 291 23.24 5.48 23.89
C SER A 291 24.33 4.89 23.00
N SER A 292 24.56 3.59 23.07
CA SER A 292 25.55 2.89 22.25
C SER A 292 25.16 2.86 20.77
N CYS A 293 23.88 2.57 20.43
CA CYS A 293 23.40 2.59 19.05
C CYS A 293 23.45 4.01 18.46
N MET A 294 23.04 5.01 19.24
CA MET A 294 23.08 6.42 18.77
C MET A 294 24.51 6.92 18.58
N ALA A 295 25.44 6.62 19.51
CA ALA A 295 26.85 6.96 19.34
C ALA A 295 27.48 6.28 18.11
N ALA A 296 27.11 5.02 17.84
CA ALA A 296 27.56 4.31 16.64
C ALA A 296 26.95 4.94 15.36
N ALA A 297 25.69 5.35 15.38
CA ALA A 297 25.06 6.03 14.25
C ALA A 297 25.75 7.38 13.94
N GLU A 298 26.09 8.16 14.97
CA GLU A 298 26.86 9.38 14.83
C GLU A 298 28.26 9.12 14.23
N LYS A 299 28.98 8.14 14.80
CA LYS A 299 30.31 7.70 14.31
C LYS A 299 30.29 7.35 12.82
N TYR A 300 29.27 6.65 12.35
CA TYR A 300 29.16 6.24 10.95
C TYR A 300 28.44 7.23 10.05
N GLY A 301 27.85 8.28 10.61
CA GLY A 301 27.15 9.34 9.89
C GLY A 301 25.76 8.97 9.37
N ALA A 302 25.26 7.79 9.74
CA ALA A 302 23.88 7.32 9.54
C ALA A 302 23.64 6.04 10.35
N TYR A 303 22.39 5.75 10.72
CA TYR A 303 22.02 4.53 11.44
C TYR A 303 22.29 3.24 10.64
N SER A 304 22.23 3.31 9.31
CA SER A 304 22.65 2.23 8.41
C SER A 304 24.09 1.73 8.67
N GLY A 305 24.95 2.59 9.21
CA GLY A 305 26.30 2.19 9.60
C GLY A 305 26.31 1.24 10.81
N VAL A 306 25.35 1.37 11.72
CA VAL A 306 25.15 0.45 12.85
C VAL A 306 24.67 -0.90 12.34
N VAL A 307 23.71 -0.88 11.39
CA VAL A 307 23.22 -2.09 10.73
C VAL A 307 24.36 -2.80 9.99
N LEU A 308 25.18 -2.05 9.25
CA LEU A 308 26.28 -2.60 8.45
C LEU A 308 27.41 -3.15 9.34
N GLU A 309 27.73 -2.50 10.46
CA GLU A 309 28.68 -3.03 11.43
C GLU A 309 28.21 -4.37 12.03
N PHE A 310 26.94 -4.44 12.42
CA PHE A 310 26.32 -5.66 12.93
C PHE A 310 26.37 -6.79 11.92
N THR A 311 25.96 -6.52 10.66
CA THR A 311 25.95 -7.51 9.58
C THR A 311 27.37 -7.95 9.22
N ASN A 312 28.34 -7.02 9.15
CA ASN A 312 29.75 -7.34 8.91
C ASN A 312 30.31 -8.30 9.97
N ALA A 313 30.02 -8.04 11.25
CA ALA A 313 30.52 -8.90 12.35
C ALA A 313 29.94 -10.32 12.26
N ILE A 314 28.69 -10.48 11.85
CA ILE A 314 28.09 -11.80 11.65
C ILE A 314 28.68 -12.48 10.42
N ALA A 315 28.84 -11.76 9.31
CA ALA A 315 29.45 -12.27 8.08
C ALA A 315 30.91 -12.72 8.31
N ASP A 316 31.71 -11.95 9.07
CA ASP A 316 33.05 -12.30 9.46
C ASP A 316 33.06 -13.61 10.29
N SER A 317 32.08 -13.80 11.20
CA SER A 317 32.03 -14.97 12.10
C SER A 317 31.81 -16.30 11.38
N ILE A 318 31.26 -16.28 10.15
CA ILE A 318 30.94 -17.48 9.38
C ILE A 318 31.85 -17.66 8.14
N ALA A 319 32.66 -16.65 7.79
CA ALA A 319 33.36 -16.58 6.50
C ALA A 319 34.32 -17.77 6.26
N GLU A 320 35.02 -18.25 7.30
CA GLU A 320 35.92 -19.38 7.21
C GLU A 320 35.18 -20.72 7.07
N GLU A 321 34.09 -20.88 7.82
CA GLU A 321 33.28 -22.11 7.83
C GLU A 321 32.39 -22.24 6.58
N TYR A 322 31.91 -21.10 6.06
CA TYR A 322 30.98 -21.02 4.93
C TYR A 322 31.39 -19.93 3.91
N PRO A 323 32.50 -20.12 3.18
CA PRO A 323 33.03 -19.11 2.25
C PRO A 323 32.13 -18.85 1.01
N ASP A 324 31.16 -19.72 0.78
CA ASP A 324 30.19 -19.63 -0.33
C ASP A 324 28.91 -18.85 0.03
N ILE A 325 28.81 -18.33 1.28
CA ILE A 325 27.60 -17.65 1.76
C ILE A 325 27.80 -16.14 1.78
N ALA A 326 26.78 -15.43 1.25
CA ALA A 326 26.58 -14.00 1.45
C ALA A 326 25.52 -13.75 2.54
N VAL A 327 25.79 -12.80 3.44
CA VAL A 327 24.83 -12.30 4.41
C VAL A 327 24.20 -11.04 3.83
N GLU A 328 22.88 -11.04 3.65
CA GLU A 328 22.16 -9.89 3.11
C GLU A 328 21.46 -9.10 4.21
N THR A 329 21.44 -7.76 4.09
CA THR A 329 20.71 -6.86 4.98
C THR A 329 20.04 -5.75 4.18
N PHE A 330 19.07 -5.05 4.79
CA PHE A 330 18.34 -3.95 4.14
C PHE A 330 19.00 -2.57 4.31
N ALA A 331 18.92 -1.78 3.24
CA ALA A 331 18.94 -0.33 3.26
C ALA A 331 17.50 0.17 3.03
N TYR A 332 16.73 0.28 4.11
CA TYR A 332 15.29 0.54 4.11
C TYR A 332 14.89 1.34 5.36
N MET A 333 13.91 2.23 5.27
CA MET A 333 13.44 3.07 6.38
C MET A 333 14.62 3.74 7.12
N PHE A 334 14.78 3.50 8.42
CA PHE A 334 15.83 4.11 9.25
C PHE A 334 17.27 3.78 8.78
N SER A 335 17.46 2.72 7.99
CA SER A 335 18.77 2.32 7.43
C SER A 335 18.93 2.66 5.95
N GLN A 336 18.02 3.42 5.31
CA GLN A 336 18.05 3.72 3.87
C GLN A 336 19.28 4.55 3.47
N LYS A 337 19.61 5.58 4.27
CA LYS A 337 20.70 6.50 3.96
C LYS A 337 22.06 5.81 4.06
N PRO A 338 22.94 5.88 3.03
CA PRO A 338 24.25 5.25 3.07
C PRO A 338 25.14 5.86 4.15
N PRO A 339 25.91 5.04 4.91
CA PRO A 339 26.83 5.53 5.91
C PRO A 339 28.10 6.14 5.26
N LYS A 340 28.84 6.96 6.02
CA LYS A 340 30.03 7.66 5.52
C LYS A 340 31.36 6.95 5.85
N HIS A 341 31.42 6.25 6.98
CA HIS A 341 32.68 5.82 7.60
C HIS A 341 32.79 4.31 7.82
N ILE A 342 32.02 3.52 7.04
CA ILE A 342 32.10 2.06 7.08
C ILE A 342 31.76 1.48 5.69
N LYS A 343 32.35 0.33 5.37
CA LYS A 343 32.08 -0.43 4.13
C LYS A 343 31.62 -1.85 4.46
N ALA A 344 30.87 -2.44 3.58
CA ALA A 344 30.50 -3.85 3.65
C ALA A 344 31.72 -4.77 3.48
N ARG A 345 31.68 -5.96 4.12
CA ARG A 345 32.58 -7.06 3.83
C ARG A 345 32.27 -7.63 2.44
N PRO A 346 33.21 -8.32 1.78
CA PRO A 346 33.00 -8.91 0.46
C PRO A 346 31.82 -9.90 0.40
N ASN A 347 31.53 -10.58 1.52
CA ASN A 347 30.42 -11.50 1.69
C ASN A 347 29.16 -10.86 2.32
N VAL A 348 29.05 -9.53 2.32
CA VAL A 348 27.86 -8.79 2.75
C VAL A 348 27.22 -8.14 1.54
N LEU A 349 25.93 -8.40 1.35
CA LEU A 349 25.09 -7.85 0.30
C LEU A 349 24.09 -6.85 0.92
N VAL A 350 23.98 -5.65 0.38
CA VAL A 350 23.03 -4.65 0.87
C VAL A 350 21.87 -4.52 -0.13
N ARG A 351 20.66 -4.88 0.31
CA ARG A 351 19.44 -4.75 -0.48
C ARG A 351 18.82 -3.38 -0.26
N ILE A 352 18.83 -2.56 -1.29
CA ILE A 352 18.27 -1.21 -1.27
C ILE A 352 16.79 -1.31 -1.64
N ALA A 353 15.91 -0.94 -0.72
CA ALA A 353 14.46 -0.94 -0.91
C ALA A 353 13.92 0.47 -0.72
N GLN A 354 13.92 1.26 -1.81
CA GLN A 354 13.41 2.64 -1.79
C GLN A 354 11.93 2.66 -2.12
N LEU A 355 11.12 2.42 -1.11
CA LEU A 355 9.68 2.47 -1.23
C LEU A 355 9.19 3.91 -1.43
N GLY A 356 8.35 4.12 -2.43
CA GLY A 356 7.69 5.40 -2.69
C GLY A 356 6.45 5.61 -1.82
N SER A 357 6.55 5.35 -0.51
CA SER A 357 5.45 5.53 0.43
C SER A 357 5.68 6.70 1.37
N GLU A 358 4.63 7.14 2.03
CA GLU A 358 4.65 8.16 3.07
C GLU A 358 5.47 7.79 4.31
N PHE A 359 5.78 6.51 4.49
CA PHE A 359 6.55 6.00 5.62
C PHE A 359 8.05 6.31 5.52
N ALA A 360 8.57 6.67 4.34
CA ALA A 360 9.98 6.95 4.13
C ALA A 360 10.21 8.42 3.79
N GLN A 361 10.90 9.15 4.66
CA GLN A 361 11.39 10.49 4.32
C GLN A 361 12.32 10.42 3.10
N GLY A 362 12.01 11.19 2.05
CA GLY A 362 12.77 11.15 0.79
C GLY A 362 12.33 10.05 -0.17
N SER A 363 11.09 9.61 -0.09
CA SER A 363 10.49 8.58 -0.92
C SER A 363 10.71 8.81 -2.41
N ARG A 364 10.90 7.72 -3.13
CA ARG A 364 11.10 7.67 -4.57
C ARG A 364 9.77 7.81 -5.33
N ASP A 365 9.80 8.40 -6.49
CA ASP A 365 8.73 8.30 -7.49
C ASP A 365 8.90 6.96 -8.23
N THR A 366 8.22 5.91 -7.78
CA THR A 366 8.47 4.52 -8.18
C THR A 366 8.10 4.23 -9.62
N LEU A 367 7.12 4.96 -10.18
CA LEU A 367 6.69 4.79 -11.57
C LEU A 367 7.52 5.59 -12.58
N ARG A 368 8.40 6.49 -12.11
CA ARG A 368 9.30 7.24 -12.96
C ARG A 368 10.72 6.71 -12.86
N ALA A 369 11.45 6.84 -13.96
CA ALA A 369 12.84 6.42 -14.02
C ALA A 369 13.72 7.15 -13.00
N LEU A 370 14.81 6.53 -12.56
CA LEU A 370 15.81 7.15 -11.67
C LEU A 370 16.50 8.36 -12.30
N SER A 371 16.43 8.50 -13.63
CA SER A 371 16.88 9.68 -14.37
C SER A 371 15.95 10.89 -14.22
N HIS A 372 14.69 10.69 -13.78
CA HIS A 372 13.73 11.77 -13.58
C HIS A 372 14.16 12.70 -12.44
N PRO A 373 13.95 14.04 -12.54
CA PRO A 373 14.33 15.00 -11.50
C PRO A 373 13.80 14.66 -10.09
N ASN A 374 12.59 14.12 -9.98
CA ASN A 374 11.98 13.72 -8.70
C ASN A 374 12.78 12.61 -7.98
N ASN A 375 13.57 11.82 -8.72
CA ASN A 375 14.35 10.70 -8.21
C ASN A 375 15.85 11.00 -8.02
N ARG A 376 16.26 12.28 -8.18
CA ARG A 376 17.69 12.66 -8.11
C ARG A 376 18.38 12.19 -6.82
N ASN A 377 17.71 12.33 -5.68
CA ASN A 377 18.28 11.94 -4.39
C ASN A 377 18.33 10.40 -4.25
N SER A 378 17.26 9.72 -4.62
CA SER A 378 17.21 8.25 -4.63
C SER A 378 18.32 7.65 -5.49
N LYS A 379 18.55 8.18 -6.68
CA LYS A 379 19.65 7.76 -7.56
C LYS A 379 21.01 7.93 -6.90
N LYS A 380 21.27 9.11 -6.29
CA LYS A 380 22.53 9.39 -5.59
C LYS A 380 22.77 8.43 -4.39
N GLU A 381 21.73 8.09 -3.67
CA GLU A 381 21.83 7.13 -2.55
C GLU A 381 22.20 5.73 -3.04
N ILE A 382 21.57 5.24 -4.13
CA ILE A 382 21.90 3.94 -4.73
C ILE A 382 23.35 3.93 -5.23
N GLU A 383 23.79 5.00 -5.91
CA GLU A 383 25.19 5.16 -6.34
C GLU A 383 26.17 5.20 -5.14
N ALA A 384 25.80 5.85 -4.04
CA ALA A 384 26.63 5.90 -2.85
C ALA A 384 26.75 4.51 -2.18
N TRP A 385 25.65 3.77 -2.09
CA TRP A 385 25.69 2.39 -1.60
C TRP A 385 26.55 1.48 -2.47
N SER A 386 26.45 1.56 -3.80
CA SER A 386 27.24 0.70 -4.70
C SER A 386 28.77 0.90 -4.61
N ARG A 387 29.22 2.06 -4.05
CA ARG A 387 30.65 2.32 -3.81
C ARG A 387 31.20 1.69 -2.53
N ILE A 388 30.31 1.30 -1.61
CA ILE A 388 30.70 0.81 -0.28
C ILE A 388 30.25 -0.62 0.02
N ALA A 389 29.39 -1.19 -0.83
CA ALA A 389 28.85 -2.54 -0.67
C ALA A 389 28.56 -3.20 -2.02
N PRO A 390 28.63 -4.54 -2.14
CA PRO A 390 27.84 -5.26 -3.13
C PRO A 390 26.36 -4.96 -2.91
N VAL A 391 25.61 -4.65 -3.98
CA VAL A 391 24.23 -4.20 -3.84
C VAL A 391 23.25 -5.12 -4.53
N ALA A 392 22.11 -5.31 -3.87
CA ALA A 392 20.85 -5.82 -4.41
C ALA A 392 19.82 -4.68 -4.44
N VAL A 393 18.80 -4.81 -5.25
CA VAL A 393 17.71 -3.83 -5.32
C VAL A 393 16.38 -4.53 -5.17
N TRP A 394 15.53 -3.97 -4.29
CA TRP A 394 14.10 -4.25 -4.23
C TRP A 394 13.38 -3.04 -4.81
N ASP A 395 12.88 -3.18 -6.01
CA ASP A 395 12.21 -2.10 -6.74
C ASP A 395 10.69 -2.27 -6.72
N TYR A 396 9.97 -1.20 -6.98
CA TYR A 396 8.52 -1.14 -6.93
C TYR A 396 7.98 -0.57 -8.23
N TRP A 397 7.14 -1.33 -8.95
CA TRP A 397 6.44 -0.87 -10.16
C TRP A 397 4.94 -0.74 -9.91
N ILE A 398 4.58 -0.26 -8.75
CA ILE A 398 3.23 -0.17 -8.22
C ILE A 398 3.04 1.13 -7.42
N LEU A 399 1.78 1.58 -7.33
CA LEU A 399 1.30 2.54 -6.36
C LEU A 399 0.36 1.79 -5.40
N TYR A 400 0.75 1.60 -4.15
CA TYR A 400 -0.01 0.79 -3.20
C TYR A 400 -1.41 1.29 -2.90
N LYS A 401 -1.65 2.60 -3.00
CA LYS A 401 -2.88 3.27 -2.58
C LYS A 401 -3.78 3.70 -3.72
N GLN A 402 -3.36 3.52 -4.96
CA GLN A 402 -4.08 4.02 -6.11
C GLN A 402 -4.24 2.95 -7.17
N ASP A 403 -5.42 2.90 -7.74
CA ASP A 403 -5.67 2.10 -8.92
C ASP A 403 -5.05 2.76 -10.16
N GLY A 404 -4.52 1.93 -11.04
CA GLY A 404 -3.43 2.37 -11.85
C GLY A 404 -3.69 2.48 -13.35
N VAL A 405 -4.33 3.58 -13.79
CA VAL A 405 -4.13 4.04 -15.17
C VAL A 405 -2.81 4.83 -15.22
N THR A 406 -1.70 4.07 -15.08
CA THR A 406 -0.34 4.63 -15.01
C THR A 406 0.65 3.78 -15.78
N SER A 407 1.70 4.40 -16.32
CA SER A 407 2.81 3.73 -16.99
C SER A 407 4.09 3.79 -16.15
N CYS A 408 4.82 2.66 -16.10
CA CYS A 408 6.18 2.59 -15.54
C CYS A 408 7.20 1.99 -16.55
N PHE A 409 6.84 1.85 -17.83
CA PHE A 409 7.67 1.13 -18.81
C PHE A 409 9.02 1.79 -19.03
N LYS A 410 9.07 3.12 -19.02
CA LYS A 410 10.34 3.87 -19.05
C LYS A 410 11.17 3.62 -17.79
N ALA A 411 10.55 3.56 -16.62
CA ALA A 411 11.25 3.24 -15.37
C ALA A 411 11.84 1.82 -15.41
N ILE A 412 11.07 0.82 -15.86
CA ILE A 412 11.55 -0.56 -16.02
C ILE A 412 12.86 -0.60 -16.82
N THR A 413 12.86 -0.02 -18.01
CA THR A 413 13.96 -0.16 -18.93
C THR A 413 15.20 0.67 -18.52
N GLU A 414 15.01 1.92 -18.11
CA GLU A 414 16.12 2.80 -17.71
C GLU A 414 16.75 2.39 -16.37
N ASN A 415 15.90 1.99 -15.38
CA ASN A 415 16.41 1.60 -14.07
C ASN A 415 17.22 0.31 -14.14
N LEU A 416 16.78 -0.70 -14.88
CA LEU A 416 17.54 -1.94 -15.02
C LEU A 416 18.88 -1.75 -15.74
N LYS A 417 18.95 -0.85 -16.75
CA LYS A 417 20.24 -0.43 -17.36
C LYS A 417 21.14 0.22 -16.32
N PHE A 418 20.59 1.14 -15.55
CA PHE A 418 21.33 1.82 -14.48
C PHE A 418 21.84 0.82 -13.43
N TYR A 419 20.98 -0.09 -12.93
CA TYR A 419 21.38 -1.11 -11.96
C TYR A 419 22.52 -1.99 -12.46
N ARG A 420 22.45 -2.43 -13.72
CA ARG A 420 23.54 -3.17 -14.36
C ARG A 420 24.83 -2.34 -14.41
N SER A 421 24.76 -1.06 -14.77
CA SER A 421 25.93 -0.19 -14.93
C SER A 421 26.71 0.02 -13.63
N ILE A 422 26.06 -0.07 -12.47
CA ILE A 422 26.66 0.06 -11.15
C ILE A 422 26.95 -1.29 -10.46
N GLY A 423 26.77 -2.41 -11.17
CA GLY A 423 27.14 -3.74 -10.71
C GLY A 423 26.16 -4.38 -9.71
N VAL A 424 24.88 -4.01 -9.73
CA VAL A 424 23.83 -4.67 -8.93
C VAL A 424 23.82 -6.17 -9.23
N LYS A 425 23.77 -6.99 -8.19
CA LYS A 425 23.82 -8.46 -8.25
C LYS A 425 22.46 -9.12 -8.32
N SER A 426 21.54 -8.62 -7.52
CA SER A 426 20.21 -9.18 -7.33
C SER A 426 19.16 -8.09 -7.55
N VAL A 427 18.08 -8.43 -8.27
CA VAL A 427 16.93 -7.53 -8.48
C VAL A 427 15.66 -8.29 -8.19
N PHE A 428 14.90 -7.79 -7.24
CA PHE A 428 13.55 -8.22 -6.91
C PHE A 428 12.58 -7.06 -7.09
N ILE A 429 11.42 -7.31 -7.65
CA ILE A 429 10.46 -6.27 -8.03
C ILE A 429 9.08 -6.60 -7.47
N GLU A 430 8.40 -5.62 -6.89
CA GLU A 430 6.98 -5.71 -6.59
C GLU A 430 6.14 -5.11 -7.72
N VAL A 431 5.17 -5.90 -8.18
CA VAL A 431 4.25 -5.56 -9.26
C VAL A 431 2.87 -6.18 -9.02
N GLU A 432 2.35 -5.97 -7.82
CA GLU A 432 1.09 -6.55 -7.37
C GLU A 432 -0.15 -6.01 -8.11
N ASN A 433 -1.30 -6.67 -7.86
CA ASN A 433 -2.64 -6.22 -8.19
C ASN A 433 -2.97 -6.11 -9.68
N PRO A 434 -3.12 -7.26 -10.36
CA PRO A 434 -3.46 -7.32 -11.77
C PRO A 434 -4.85 -6.75 -12.11
N LEU A 435 -5.79 -6.72 -11.14
CA LEU A 435 -7.15 -6.21 -11.35
C LEU A 435 -7.21 -4.67 -11.36
N LYS A 436 -6.15 -4.03 -10.88
CA LYS A 436 -6.09 -2.58 -10.65
C LYS A 436 -5.05 -1.86 -11.50
N ASN A 437 -4.21 -2.58 -12.23
CA ASN A 437 -3.14 -2.00 -13.02
C ASN A 437 -3.29 -2.25 -14.51
N ILE A 438 -3.41 -1.17 -15.28
CA ILE A 438 -3.48 -1.25 -16.73
C ILE A 438 -2.18 -1.82 -17.33
N PHE A 439 -2.31 -2.60 -18.40
CA PHE A 439 -1.19 -3.29 -19.06
C PHE A 439 -0.35 -4.18 -18.14
N TYR A 440 -0.98 -4.78 -17.12
CA TYR A 440 -0.28 -5.61 -16.15
C TYR A 440 0.53 -6.76 -16.77
N PRO A 441 0.00 -7.58 -17.71
CA PRO A 441 0.77 -8.66 -18.34
C PRO A 441 2.00 -8.14 -19.09
N MET A 442 1.88 -7.00 -19.78
CA MET A 442 3.00 -6.38 -20.48
C MET A 442 4.07 -5.87 -19.50
N ARG A 443 3.67 -5.33 -18.36
CA ARG A 443 4.58 -4.88 -17.30
C ARG A 443 5.42 -6.04 -16.77
N VAL A 444 4.79 -7.18 -16.47
CA VAL A 444 5.46 -8.40 -16.01
C VAL A 444 6.41 -8.95 -17.11
N TRP A 445 5.91 -9.08 -18.32
CA TRP A 445 6.68 -9.66 -19.43
C TRP A 445 7.89 -8.79 -19.80
N LEU A 446 7.71 -7.48 -19.98
CA LEU A 446 8.81 -6.56 -20.25
C LEU A 446 9.84 -6.57 -19.12
N GLY A 447 9.37 -6.62 -17.88
CA GLY A 447 10.21 -6.76 -16.70
C GLY A 447 11.10 -8.00 -16.78
N PHE A 448 10.56 -9.17 -17.08
CA PHE A 448 11.33 -10.41 -17.22
C PHE A 448 12.38 -10.30 -18.33
N ARG A 449 12.02 -9.74 -19.46
CA ARG A 449 12.94 -9.58 -20.59
C ARG A 449 14.09 -8.64 -20.28
N CYS A 450 13.80 -7.50 -19.63
CA CYS A 450 14.82 -6.54 -19.24
C CYS A 450 15.67 -7.01 -18.05
N LEU A 451 15.12 -7.81 -17.12
CA LEU A 451 15.90 -8.47 -16.08
C LEU A 451 16.90 -9.49 -16.65
N ASN A 452 16.53 -10.16 -17.73
CA ASN A 452 17.45 -11.06 -18.45
C ASN A 452 18.49 -10.26 -19.25
N ASN A 453 18.05 -9.24 -19.97
CA ASN A 453 18.93 -8.37 -20.79
C ASN A 453 18.42 -6.92 -20.80
N PRO A 454 18.98 -6.01 -19.97
CA PRO A 454 18.54 -4.62 -19.89
C PRO A 454 18.80 -3.81 -21.17
N GLU A 455 19.69 -4.28 -22.06
CA GLU A 455 20.03 -3.56 -23.29
C GLU A 455 18.99 -3.72 -24.41
N ARG A 456 17.88 -4.43 -24.15
CA ARG A 456 16.77 -4.55 -25.08
C ARG A 456 16.16 -3.17 -25.39
N ASN A 457 15.71 -3.01 -26.62
CA ASN A 457 15.01 -1.80 -27.04
C ASN A 457 13.57 -1.84 -26.54
N ALA A 458 13.22 -0.94 -25.63
CA ALA A 458 11.89 -0.89 -24.99
C ALA A 458 10.74 -0.77 -26.00
N GLU A 459 10.86 0.13 -26.99
CA GLU A 459 9.82 0.37 -27.99
C GLU A 459 9.56 -0.88 -28.84
N GLN A 460 10.64 -1.55 -29.22
CA GLN A 460 10.53 -2.81 -29.99
C GLN A 460 9.87 -3.92 -29.15
N GLU A 461 10.25 -4.06 -27.88
CA GLU A 461 9.67 -5.06 -26.99
C GLU A 461 8.18 -4.77 -26.71
N ILE A 462 7.82 -3.53 -26.38
CA ILE A 462 6.43 -3.12 -26.20
C ILE A 462 5.62 -3.37 -27.48
N GLY A 463 6.16 -2.98 -28.63
CA GLY A 463 5.54 -3.25 -29.92
C GLY A 463 5.30 -4.72 -30.17
N LEU A 464 6.32 -5.54 -29.95
CA LEU A 464 6.25 -6.99 -30.11
C LEU A 464 5.18 -7.63 -29.19
N PHE A 465 5.13 -7.20 -27.92
CA PHE A 465 4.09 -7.67 -27.00
C PHE A 465 2.70 -7.30 -27.50
N MET A 466 2.47 -6.03 -27.81
CA MET A 466 1.15 -5.56 -28.24
C MET A 466 0.67 -6.24 -29.52
N ASP A 467 1.54 -6.40 -30.52
CA ASP A 467 1.20 -7.07 -31.77
C ASP A 467 0.81 -8.54 -31.54
N CYS A 468 1.48 -9.23 -30.62
CA CYS A 468 1.15 -10.60 -30.28
C CYS A 468 -0.10 -10.73 -29.40
N TYR A 469 -0.26 -9.83 -28.41
CA TYR A 469 -1.27 -9.94 -27.37
C TYR A 469 -2.62 -9.39 -27.79
N TYR A 470 -2.64 -8.28 -28.53
CA TYR A 470 -3.87 -7.61 -28.99
C TYR A 470 -4.14 -7.80 -30.49
N GLY A 471 -3.20 -8.35 -31.25
CA GLY A 471 -3.35 -8.58 -32.69
C GLY A 471 -3.69 -7.31 -33.48
N PRO A 472 -4.73 -7.31 -34.35
CA PRO A 472 -5.12 -6.13 -35.13
C PRO A 472 -5.49 -4.89 -34.29
N ALA A 473 -5.84 -5.07 -33.02
CA ALA A 473 -6.12 -3.98 -32.09
C ALA A 473 -4.87 -3.29 -31.53
N ALA A 474 -3.68 -3.85 -31.70
CA ALA A 474 -2.42 -3.35 -31.17
C ALA A 474 -2.16 -1.85 -31.41
N PRO A 475 -2.43 -1.27 -32.59
CA PRO A 475 -2.23 0.17 -32.80
C PRO A 475 -3.09 1.06 -31.90
N LYS A 476 -4.31 0.61 -31.55
CA LYS A 476 -5.21 1.35 -30.65
C LYS A 476 -4.78 1.22 -29.20
N MET A 477 -4.34 0.03 -28.79
CA MET A 477 -3.79 -0.20 -27.44
C MET A 477 -2.48 0.55 -27.23
N ARG A 478 -1.66 0.72 -28.27
CA ARG A 478 -0.45 1.55 -28.24
C ARG A 478 -0.78 3.04 -28.10
N ALA A 479 -1.79 3.53 -28.84
CA ALA A 479 -2.27 4.90 -28.70
C ALA A 479 -2.85 5.17 -27.29
N LEU A 480 -3.51 4.18 -26.65
CA LEU A 480 -3.96 4.27 -25.26
C LEU A 480 -2.77 4.39 -24.28
N LEU A 481 -1.72 3.60 -24.49
CA LEU A 481 -0.50 3.74 -23.69
C LEU A 481 0.13 5.13 -23.84
N GLU A 482 0.24 5.64 -25.07
CA GLU A 482 0.77 6.98 -25.33
C GLU A 482 -0.09 8.08 -24.68
N LEU A 483 -1.41 7.94 -24.68
CA LEU A 483 -2.33 8.85 -24.00
C LEU A 483 -2.04 8.90 -22.50
N ILE A 484 -1.87 7.75 -21.87
CA ILE A 484 -1.54 7.63 -20.44
C ILE A 484 -0.18 8.25 -20.15
N GLU A 485 0.84 7.96 -20.94
CA GLU A 485 2.19 8.48 -20.74
C GLU A 485 2.28 10.00 -20.92
N LYS A 486 1.56 10.55 -21.90
CA LYS A 486 1.40 12.00 -22.08
C LYS A 486 0.70 12.65 -20.89
N GLY A 487 -0.32 11.98 -20.33
CA GLY A 487 -0.98 12.40 -19.10
C GLY A 487 -0.01 12.42 -17.93
N ASN A 488 0.62 11.30 -17.63
CA ASN A 488 1.59 11.17 -16.53
C ASN A 488 2.71 12.21 -16.60
N ALA A 489 3.14 12.60 -17.80
CA ALA A 489 4.19 13.60 -17.99
C ALA A 489 3.76 15.04 -17.60
N LYS A 490 2.45 15.32 -17.55
CA LYS A 490 1.92 16.63 -17.12
C LYS A 490 1.95 16.82 -15.60
N ILE A 491 2.03 15.73 -14.83
CA ILE A 491 2.08 15.78 -13.37
C ILE A 491 3.51 16.11 -12.94
N ALA A 492 3.72 17.28 -12.35
CA ALA A 492 5.04 17.72 -11.88
C ALA A 492 5.46 17.05 -10.57
N GLU A 493 4.51 16.79 -9.69
CA GLU A 493 4.71 16.12 -8.41
C GLU A 493 5.09 14.64 -8.61
N ARG A 494 5.54 14.00 -7.53
CA ARG A 494 5.73 12.54 -7.54
C ARG A 494 4.38 11.84 -7.71
N LEU A 495 4.29 10.86 -8.60
CA LEU A 495 3.04 10.11 -8.83
C LEU A 495 2.55 9.40 -7.56
N ASN A 496 3.47 9.00 -6.69
CA ASN A 496 3.15 8.41 -5.39
C ASN A 496 2.42 9.38 -4.43
N ASP A 497 2.59 10.68 -4.59
CA ASP A 497 2.02 11.71 -3.73
C ASP A 497 0.72 12.32 -4.29
N VAL A 498 0.37 11.98 -5.52
CA VAL A 498 -0.82 12.52 -6.20
C VAL A 498 -1.95 11.51 -6.09
N THR A 499 -2.93 11.81 -5.26
CA THR A 499 -4.13 10.98 -5.13
C THR A 499 -4.94 10.98 -6.42
N LEU A 500 -5.80 9.96 -6.59
CA LEU A 500 -6.61 9.83 -7.80
C LEU A 500 -7.49 11.07 -8.08
N ARG A 501 -8.00 11.74 -7.04
CA ARG A 501 -8.77 12.99 -7.16
C ARG A 501 -7.95 14.15 -7.72
N ARG A 502 -6.65 14.20 -7.44
CA ARG A 502 -5.72 15.24 -7.89
C ARG A 502 -5.09 14.94 -9.25
N ARG A 503 -5.40 13.84 -9.87
CA ARG A 503 -4.92 13.44 -11.20
C ARG A 503 -5.59 14.28 -12.31
N THR A 504 -5.14 15.52 -12.49
CA THR A 504 -5.66 16.45 -13.50
C THR A 504 -5.44 16.00 -14.94
N ASP A 505 -4.58 15.05 -15.17
CA ASP A 505 -4.31 14.40 -16.44
C ASP A 505 -5.42 13.43 -16.88
N MET A 506 -6.29 13.01 -15.97
CA MET A 506 -7.43 12.14 -16.23
C MET A 506 -8.75 12.93 -16.20
N ASP A 507 -8.86 13.90 -17.09
CA ASP A 507 -10.04 14.74 -17.30
C ASP A 507 -11.07 14.09 -18.24
N ASP A 508 -12.17 14.82 -18.54
CA ASP A 508 -13.22 14.34 -19.46
C ASP A 508 -12.66 14.03 -20.86
N ALA A 509 -11.72 14.82 -21.35
CA ALA A 509 -11.10 14.60 -22.64
C ALA A 509 -10.26 13.31 -22.67
N PHE A 510 -9.55 13.02 -21.57
CA PHE A 510 -8.83 11.77 -21.41
C PHE A 510 -9.77 10.56 -21.49
N PHE A 511 -10.87 10.57 -20.73
CA PHE A 511 -11.82 9.42 -20.73
C PHE A 511 -12.56 9.28 -22.05
N ALA A 512 -12.91 10.38 -22.72
CA ALA A 512 -13.53 10.33 -24.05
C ALA A 512 -12.60 9.70 -25.09
N GLU A 513 -11.32 10.07 -25.10
CA GLU A 513 -10.34 9.48 -26.02
C GLU A 513 -9.99 8.03 -25.66
N ALA A 514 -9.88 7.71 -24.36
CA ALA A 514 -9.67 6.33 -23.91
C ALA A 514 -10.83 5.40 -24.31
N ASP A 515 -12.09 5.86 -24.12
CA ASP A 515 -13.28 5.12 -24.58
C ASP A 515 -13.25 4.89 -26.09
N ARG A 516 -12.99 5.94 -26.88
CA ARG A 516 -12.88 5.84 -28.35
C ARG A 516 -11.84 4.81 -28.79
N LEU A 517 -10.64 4.86 -28.19
CA LEU A 517 -9.54 3.93 -28.51
C LEU A 517 -9.89 2.48 -28.13
N LEU A 518 -10.51 2.27 -26.98
CA LEU A 518 -10.92 0.94 -26.52
C LEU A 518 -12.10 0.39 -27.35
N ASP A 519 -13.07 1.21 -27.75
CA ASP A 519 -14.17 0.81 -28.63
C ASP A 519 -13.64 0.36 -30.01
N GLU A 520 -12.70 1.12 -30.58
CA GLU A 520 -12.05 0.76 -31.83
C GLU A 520 -11.19 -0.51 -31.67
N ALA A 521 -10.52 -0.70 -30.54
CA ALA A 521 -9.76 -1.91 -30.24
C ALA A 521 -10.67 -3.15 -30.15
N GLU A 522 -11.80 -3.06 -29.49
CA GLU A 522 -12.78 -4.16 -29.39
C GLU A 522 -13.33 -4.56 -30.75
N GLN A 523 -13.59 -3.57 -31.63
CA GLN A 523 -14.05 -3.84 -33.01
C GLN A 523 -12.99 -4.52 -33.86
N LEU A 524 -11.71 -4.22 -33.64
CA LEU A 524 -10.59 -4.81 -34.38
C LEU A 524 -10.18 -6.20 -33.88
N ALA A 525 -10.59 -6.60 -32.68
CA ALA A 525 -10.25 -7.88 -32.09
C ALA A 525 -10.92 -9.05 -32.86
N VAL A 526 -10.11 -9.96 -33.38
CA VAL A 526 -10.63 -11.09 -34.19
C VAL A 526 -10.86 -12.37 -33.37
N THR A 527 -10.13 -12.56 -32.29
CA THR A 527 -10.27 -13.71 -31.40
C THR A 527 -10.93 -13.36 -30.07
N GLU A 528 -11.54 -14.35 -29.40
CA GLU A 528 -12.12 -14.16 -28.08
C GLU A 528 -11.01 -13.85 -27.05
N GLU A 529 -9.84 -14.42 -27.19
CA GLU A 529 -8.70 -14.14 -26.34
C GLU A 529 -8.28 -12.66 -26.42
N GLN A 530 -8.21 -12.09 -27.64
CA GLN A 530 -7.92 -10.65 -27.82
C GLN A 530 -9.01 -9.76 -27.18
N ARG A 531 -10.30 -10.15 -27.33
CA ARG A 531 -11.40 -9.42 -26.66
C ARG A 531 -11.28 -9.46 -25.13
N ARG A 532 -10.93 -10.62 -24.57
CA ARG A 532 -10.68 -10.76 -23.13
C ARG A 532 -9.50 -9.89 -22.66
N HIS A 533 -8.43 -9.81 -23.46
CA HIS A 533 -7.28 -8.95 -23.12
C HIS A 533 -7.67 -7.48 -23.08
N ILE A 534 -8.43 -6.99 -24.08
CA ILE A 534 -8.91 -5.59 -24.10
C ILE A 534 -9.90 -5.33 -22.98
N ALA A 535 -10.79 -6.26 -22.67
CA ALA A 535 -11.76 -6.16 -21.58
C ALA A 535 -11.10 -5.92 -20.20
N LYS A 536 -9.95 -6.58 -19.95
CA LYS A 536 -9.18 -6.36 -18.72
C LYS A 536 -8.66 -4.94 -18.59
N GLU A 537 -8.13 -4.39 -19.68
CA GLU A 537 -7.64 -3.00 -19.69
C GLU A 537 -8.78 -1.99 -19.54
N ARG A 538 -9.90 -2.22 -20.21
CA ARG A 538 -11.10 -1.38 -20.08
C ARG A 538 -11.65 -1.39 -18.65
N ALA A 539 -11.63 -2.52 -17.96
CA ALA A 539 -12.08 -2.61 -16.57
C ALA A 539 -11.32 -1.64 -15.65
N VAL A 540 -10.01 -1.50 -15.83
CA VAL A 540 -9.20 -0.56 -15.05
C VAL A 540 -9.56 0.89 -15.37
N VAL A 541 -9.77 1.23 -16.64
CA VAL A 541 -10.16 2.59 -17.05
C VAL A 541 -11.55 2.95 -16.51
N ASP A 542 -12.53 2.03 -16.61
CA ASP A 542 -13.88 2.23 -16.10
C ASP A 542 -13.91 2.40 -14.58
N MET A 543 -13.13 1.60 -13.85
CA MET A 543 -12.99 1.72 -12.39
C MET A 543 -12.50 3.11 -12.00
N VAL A 544 -11.41 3.57 -12.60
CA VAL A 544 -10.83 4.89 -12.33
C VAL A 544 -11.80 6.02 -12.70
N ARG A 545 -12.54 5.90 -13.82
CA ARG A 545 -13.56 6.87 -14.21
C ARG A 545 -14.65 7.01 -13.14
N LEU A 546 -15.17 5.88 -12.65
CA LEU A 546 -16.20 5.87 -11.61
C LEU A 546 -15.69 6.42 -10.28
N GLU A 547 -14.46 6.12 -9.91
CA GLU A 547 -13.83 6.70 -8.70
C GLU A 547 -13.64 8.21 -8.79
N ARG A 548 -13.37 8.72 -9.99
CA ARG A 548 -13.18 10.16 -10.26
C ARG A 548 -14.47 10.93 -10.61
N ARG A 549 -15.64 10.30 -10.56
CA ARG A 549 -16.90 10.91 -11.01
C ARG A 549 -17.20 12.29 -10.41
N GLY A 550 -16.69 12.58 -9.21
CA GLY A 550 -16.88 13.88 -8.54
C GLY A 550 -16.03 15.01 -9.13
N GLU A 551 -14.98 14.68 -9.88
CA GLU A 551 -14.04 15.61 -10.53
C GLU A 551 -14.29 15.73 -12.06
N LEU A 552 -15.25 14.98 -12.61
CA LEU A 552 -15.61 14.96 -14.02
C LEU A 552 -16.96 15.63 -14.25
N ALA A 553 -17.25 16.03 -15.49
CA ALA A 553 -18.59 16.43 -15.88
C ALA A 553 -19.60 15.29 -15.60
N PRO A 554 -20.83 15.60 -15.17
CA PRO A 554 -21.83 14.59 -14.89
C PRO A 554 -22.07 13.65 -16.09
N PHE A 555 -22.08 12.34 -15.85
CA PHE A 555 -22.34 11.32 -16.86
C PHE A 555 -23.24 10.21 -16.29
N ASP A 556 -23.89 9.45 -17.17
CA ASP A 556 -24.68 8.29 -16.75
C ASP A 556 -23.77 7.16 -16.23
N LEU A 557 -23.95 6.79 -14.97
CA LEU A 557 -23.15 5.77 -14.30
C LEU A 557 -23.52 4.35 -14.74
N ASP A 558 -24.80 4.09 -15.05
CA ASP A 558 -25.30 2.73 -15.27
C ASP A 558 -24.64 2.00 -16.46
N PRO A 559 -24.43 2.61 -17.64
CA PRO A 559 -23.73 1.97 -18.73
C PRO A 559 -22.27 1.62 -18.38
N VAL A 560 -21.57 2.52 -17.66
CA VAL A 560 -20.18 2.31 -17.26
C VAL A 560 -20.10 1.20 -16.20
N MET A 561 -20.99 1.20 -15.21
CA MET A 561 -21.06 0.16 -14.18
C MET A 561 -21.36 -1.22 -14.76
N LYS A 562 -22.32 -1.33 -15.69
CA LYS A 562 -22.66 -2.58 -16.36
C LYS A 562 -21.48 -3.11 -17.19
N ARG A 563 -20.77 -2.23 -17.89
CA ARG A 563 -19.59 -2.58 -18.67
C ARG A 563 -18.43 -3.02 -17.76
N LEU A 564 -18.21 -2.28 -16.67
CA LEU A 564 -17.21 -2.65 -15.67
C LEU A 564 -17.51 -4.01 -15.04
N GLU A 565 -18.75 -4.28 -14.64
CA GLU A 565 -19.13 -5.57 -14.04
C GLU A 565 -18.77 -6.75 -14.95
N LYS A 566 -19.13 -6.65 -16.24
CA LYS A 566 -18.77 -7.67 -17.24
C LYS A 566 -17.28 -7.84 -17.37
N ASN A 567 -16.55 -6.74 -17.56
CA ASN A 567 -15.11 -6.77 -17.87
C ASN A 567 -14.26 -7.11 -16.64
N HIS A 568 -14.67 -6.67 -15.46
CA HIS A 568 -14.00 -7.01 -14.20
C HIS A 568 -14.17 -8.50 -13.84
N ARG A 569 -15.33 -9.09 -14.13
CA ARG A 569 -15.51 -10.55 -14.00
C ARG A 569 -14.54 -11.31 -14.89
N ILE A 570 -14.37 -10.89 -16.15
CA ILE A 570 -13.37 -11.49 -17.07
C ILE A 570 -11.97 -11.40 -16.48
N ALA A 571 -11.61 -10.23 -15.94
CA ALA A 571 -10.31 -10.04 -15.31
C ALA A 571 -10.14 -10.92 -14.04
N ALA A 572 -11.17 -10.99 -13.20
CA ALA A 572 -11.15 -11.82 -11.99
C ALA A 572 -11.01 -13.31 -12.32
N GLU A 573 -11.73 -13.81 -13.34
CA GLU A 573 -11.58 -15.19 -13.83
C GLU A 573 -10.18 -15.49 -14.37
N ASP A 574 -9.50 -14.50 -14.94
CA ASP A 574 -8.16 -14.65 -15.49
C ASP A 574 -7.05 -14.55 -14.44
N TYR A 575 -7.26 -13.84 -13.34
CA TYR A 575 -6.21 -13.60 -12.35
C TYR A 575 -6.42 -14.28 -11.00
N LEU A 576 -7.66 -14.65 -10.65
CA LEU A 576 -7.94 -15.27 -9.36
C LEU A 576 -8.12 -16.79 -9.48
N SER A 577 -7.59 -17.53 -8.52
CA SER A 577 -7.73 -18.98 -8.47
C SER A 577 -9.03 -19.37 -7.74
N GLY A 578 -9.86 -20.14 -8.46
CA GLY A 578 -11.10 -20.73 -7.92
C GLY A 578 -12.32 -19.79 -7.93
N GLY A 579 -13.49 -20.36 -8.16
CA GLY A 579 -14.76 -19.64 -8.31
C GLY A 579 -15.15 -18.84 -7.06
N GLY A 580 -14.76 -19.30 -5.84
CA GLY A 580 -15.02 -18.58 -4.62
C GLY A 580 -14.30 -17.22 -4.52
N ALA A 581 -13.06 -17.15 -5.01
CA ALA A 581 -12.29 -15.89 -5.02
C ALA A 581 -12.87 -14.89 -6.04
N VAL A 582 -13.35 -15.38 -7.18
CA VAL A 582 -14.03 -14.54 -8.19
C VAL A 582 -15.31 -13.95 -7.61
N GLU A 583 -16.16 -14.77 -6.98
CA GLU A 583 -17.41 -14.27 -6.39
C GLU A 583 -17.17 -13.31 -5.23
N GLU A 584 -16.14 -13.50 -4.43
CA GLU A 584 -15.77 -12.55 -3.38
C GLU A 584 -15.32 -11.20 -3.97
N GLU A 585 -14.55 -11.21 -5.05
CA GLU A 585 -14.16 -9.99 -5.77
C GLU A 585 -15.36 -9.28 -6.40
N MET A 586 -16.29 -10.03 -7.00
CA MET A 586 -17.53 -9.46 -7.52
C MET A 586 -18.43 -8.87 -6.44
N LYS A 587 -18.45 -9.45 -5.23
CA LYS A 587 -19.14 -8.84 -4.09
C LYS A 587 -18.54 -7.47 -3.74
N LYS A 588 -17.20 -7.35 -3.70
CA LYS A 588 -16.54 -6.06 -3.45
C LYS A 588 -16.93 -5.02 -4.51
N LEU A 589 -16.97 -5.43 -5.78
CA LEU A 589 -17.41 -4.57 -6.87
C LEU A 589 -18.87 -4.12 -6.68
N HIS A 590 -19.79 -5.02 -6.31
CA HIS A 590 -21.19 -4.67 -6.06
C HIS A 590 -21.35 -3.73 -4.85
N ILE A 591 -20.54 -3.90 -3.83
CA ILE A 591 -20.47 -2.98 -2.70
C ILE A 591 -20.05 -1.59 -3.17
N PHE A 592 -19.02 -1.51 -4.01
CA PHE A 592 -18.59 -0.25 -4.63
C PHE A 592 -19.74 0.38 -5.45
N PHE A 593 -20.44 -0.38 -6.28
CA PHE A 593 -21.60 0.11 -7.05
C PHE A 593 -22.73 0.62 -6.18
N THR A 594 -23.02 -0.06 -5.07
CA THR A 594 -24.04 0.40 -4.11
C THR A 594 -23.67 1.80 -3.59
N GLY A 595 -22.39 2.02 -3.25
CA GLY A 595 -21.93 3.34 -2.83
C GLY A 595 -21.96 4.41 -3.93
N LEU A 596 -21.78 4.03 -5.19
CA LEU A 596 -21.93 4.99 -6.30
C LEU A 596 -23.38 5.43 -6.53
N ARG A 597 -24.32 4.50 -6.35
CA ARG A 597 -25.78 4.74 -6.52
C ARG A 597 -26.43 5.34 -5.28
N ALA A 598 -25.77 5.27 -4.13
CA ALA A 598 -26.30 5.87 -2.93
C ALA A 598 -26.52 7.36 -3.17
N ASP A 599 -27.77 7.77 -3.16
CA ASP A 599 -28.17 9.17 -3.10
C ASP A 599 -27.81 9.65 -1.69
N ILE A 600 -26.54 10.04 -1.51
CA ILE A 600 -26.06 10.59 -0.24
C ILE A 600 -26.72 11.93 -0.06
N ARG A 601 -27.98 11.91 0.38
CA ARG A 601 -28.73 13.13 0.63
C ARG A 601 -28.01 13.98 1.64
N ARG A 602 -27.84 15.27 1.29
CA ARG A 602 -27.31 16.23 2.24
C ARG A 602 -28.21 16.24 3.47
N PRO A 603 -27.64 16.02 4.69
CA PRO A 603 -28.48 16.03 5.89
C PRO A 603 -29.15 17.41 6.05
N GLU A 604 -30.42 17.44 6.38
CA GLU A 604 -31.20 18.69 6.45
C GLU A 604 -30.56 19.73 7.36
N GLN A 605 -30.01 19.29 8.50
CA GLN A 605 -29.31 20.17 9.45
C GLN A 605 -28.05 20.84 8.89
N PHE A 606 -27.47 20.33 7.77
CA PHE A 606 -26.30 20.89 7.10
C PHE A 606 -26.60 21.43 5.71
N LYS A 607 -27.89 21.66 5.39
CA LYS A 607 -28.32 22.08 4.03
C LYS A 607 -27.66 23.37 3.54
N ASN A 608 -27.31 24.27 4.46
CA ASN A 608 -26.70 25.57 4.18
C ASN A 608 -25.18 25.59 4.44
N CYS A 609 -24.58 24.46 4.82
CA CYS A 609 -23.14 24.37 5.12
C CYS A 609 -22.34 24.05 3.87
N ASP A 610 -21.10 24.51 3.79
CA ASP A 610 -20.14 24.08 2.77
C ASP A 610 -19.51 22.73 3.19
N ILE A 611 -20.19 21.63 2.81
CA ILE A 611 -19.66 20.28 3.06
C ILE A 611 -18.55 20.01 2.07
N ALA A 612 -17.31 20.11 2.53
CA ALA A 612 -16.13 19.83 1.71
C ALA A 612 -15.89 18.32 1.54
N VAL A 613 -16.24 17.52 2.55
CA VAL A 613 -16.03 16.08 2.55
C VAL A 613 -17.24 15.41 3.19
N ASP A 614 -17.78 14.40 2.52
CA ASP A 614 -18.86 13.55 2.99
C ASP A 614 -18.42 12.09 2.81
N LEU A 615 -17.98 11.47 3.88
CA LEU A 615 -17.53 10.08 3.89
C LEU A 615 -18.66 9.19 4.42
N ALA A 616 -19.30 8.47 3.50
CA ALA A 616 -20.22 7.39 3.82
C ALA A 616 -19.69 6.07 3.25
N TRP A 617 -20.32 4.94 3.56
CA TRP A 617 -19.97 3.68 2.90
C TRP A 617 -20.15 3.81 1.37
N PRO A 618 -19.23 3.33 0.51
CA PRO A 618 -18.02 2.54 0.78
C PRO A 618 -16.72 3.37 0.87
N GLN A 619 -16.82 4.68 1.05
CA GLN A 619 -15.64 5.58 1.08
C GLN A 619 -14.78 5.38 2.34
N PHE A 620 -15.31 4.73 3.37
CA PHE A 620 -14.53 4.17 4.45
C PHE A 620 -13.85 2.89 4.01
N SER A 621 -12.59 2.71 4.33
CA SER A 621 -11.95 1.40 4.30
C SER A 621 -12.07 0.78 5.69
N PRO A 622 -12.99 -0.17 5.92
CA PRO A 622 -13.04 -0.84 7.20
C PRO A 622 -11.75 -1.63 7.41
N HIS A 623 -11.21 -1.54 8.61
CA HIS A 623 -10.13 -2.43 9.00
C HIS A 623 -10.62 -3.89 8.88
N TYR A 624 -9.72 -4.87 8.63
CA TYR A 624 -10.07 -6.29 8.44
C TYR A 624 -10.88 -6.90 9.62
N ARG A 625 -10.89 -6.26 10.78
CA ARG A 625 -11.68 -6.64 11.96
C ARG A 625 -13.04 -5.93 12.06
N SER A 626 -13.34 -4.99 11.19
CA SER A 626 -14.60 -4.25 11.25
C SER A 626 -15.71 -5.04 10.59
N ARG A 627 -16.86 -5.10 11.24
CA ARG A 627 -18.07 -5.66 10.67
C ARG A 627 -18.83 -4.58 9.92
N VAL A 628 -19.26 -4.86 8.72
CA VAL A 628 -20.12 -3.99 7.92
C VAL A 628 -21.51 -4.62 7.87
N MET A 629 -22.53 -3.82 8.10
CA MET A 629 -23.92 -4.26 8.10
C MET A 629 -24.75 -3.51 7.06
N ASP A 630 -25.72 -4.20 6.46
CA ASP A 630 -26.77 -3.57 5.67
C ASP A 630 -27.71 -2.82 6.60
N VAL A 631 -27.80 -1.51 6.43
CA VAL A 631 -28.59 -0.62 7.28
C VAL A 631 -29.31 0.38 6.36
N PRO A 632 -30.61 0.15 6.04
CA PRO A 632 -31.34 0.92 5.02
C PRO A 632 -31.42 2.42 5.26
N ASP A 633 -31.35 2.86 6.51
CA ASP A 633 -31.37 4.28 6.90
C ASP A 633 -29.96 4.93 6.96
N ALA A 634 -28.90 4.17 6.72
CA ALA A 634 -27.55 4.71 6.56
C ALA A 634 -27.40 5.40 5.18
N ALA A 635 -26.58 6.45 5.12
CA ALA A 635 -26.38 7.27 3.91
C ALA A 635 -25.90 6.46 2.70
N GLY A 636 -25.06 5.44 2.93
CA GLY A 636 -24.58 4.51 1.89
C GLY A 636 -25.28 3.15 1.88
N GLY A 637 -26.44 3.02 2.52
CA GLY A 637 -27.17 1.75 2.66
C GLY A 637 -26.49 0.74 3.60
N ARG A 638 -25.32 1.09 4.13
CA ARG A 638 -24.52 0.26 5.06
C ARG A 638 -23.84 1.10 6.11
N ALA A 639 -23.59 0.51 7.26
CA ALA A 639 -22.85 1.13 8.35
C ALA A 639 -21.72 0.22 8.82
N ILE A 640 -20.65 0.84 9.36
CA ILE A 640 -19.54 0.11 9.97
C ILE A 640 -19.83 -0.05 11.45
N VAL A 641 -19.76 -1.27 11.95
CA VAL A 641 -19.92 -1.57 13.37
C VAL A 641 -18.58 -1.41 14.08
N VAL A 642 -18.54 -0.51 15.03
CA VAL A 642 -17.39 -0.28 15.93
C VAL A 642 -17.75 -0.84 17.30
N SER A 643 -16.99 -1.83 17.73
CA SER A 643 -17.17 -2.50 19.03
C SER A 643 -16.20 -1.96 20.07
N ASP A 644 -16.64 -1.90 21.33
CA ASP A 644 -15.75 -1.59 22.45
C ASP A 644 -15.15 -2.87 23.04
N GLU A 645 -14.10 -3.41 22.40
CA GLU A 645 -13.45 -4.66 22.79
C GLU A 645 -12.82 -4.62 24.21
N LYS A 646 -12.64 -3.44 24.78
CA LYS A 646 -11.99 -3.28 26.10
C LYS A 646 -12.94 -2.81 27.19
N ASP A 647 -14.23 -2.82 26.91
CA ASP A 647 -15.29 -2.42 27.85
C ASP A 647 -15.03 -1.06 28.51
N ARG A 648 -14.56 -0.08 27.72
CA ARG A 648 -14.31 1.27 28.23
C ARG A 648 -15.57 2.13 28.34
N GLY A 649 -16.69 1.68 27.79
CA GLY A 649 -17.94 2.43 27.72
C GLY A 649 -17.88 3.69 26.85
N VAL A 650 -16.81 3.90 26.11
CA VAL A 650 -16.60 5.08 25.27
C VAL A 650 -16.17 4.71 23.85
N LEU A 651 -16.62 5.49 22.89
CA LEU A 651 -16.14 5.47 21.52
C LEU A 651 -15.21 6.63 21.31
N GLU A 652 -14.03 6.35 20.82
CA GLU A 652 -13.03 7.39 20.51
C GLU A 652 -12.88 7.53 19.01
N PHE A 653 -12.86 8.78 18.55
CA PHE A 653 -12.60 9.15 17.16
C PHE A 653 -11.54 10.23 17.13
N GLY A 654 -10.70 10.23 16.11
CA GLY A 654 -9.67 11.23 16.03
C GLY A 654 -9.02 11.35 14.68
N PHE A 655 -8.11 12.33 14.60
CA PHE A 655 -7.26 12.57 13.45
C PHE A 655 -5.80 12.45 13.88
N TYR A 656 -5.02 11.75 13.08
CA TYR A 656 -3.59 11.55 13.28
C TYR A 656 -2.79 12.15 12.15
N ASP A 657 -1.85 13.04 12.49
CA ASP A 657 -0.88 13.61 11.55
C ASP A 657 0.31 12.66 11.43
N VAL A 658 0.43 12.02 10.30
CA VAL A 658 1.50 11.05 10.02
C VAL A 658 2.86 11.74 9.92
N THR A 659 2.91 12.94 9.36
CA THR A 659 4.16 13.71 9.17
C THR A 659 4.80 14.09 10.48
N ASN A 660 3.99 14.60 11.42
CA ASN A 660 4.46 15.04 12.73
C ASN A 660 4.30 13.97 13.81
N LYS A 661 3.86 12.76 13.45
CA LYS A 661 3.66 11.60 14.35
C LYS A 661 2.84 11.98 15.61
N LYS A 662 1.76 12.72 15.45
CA LYS A 662 0.95 13.20 16.59
C LYS A 662 -0.55 13.08 16.37
N GLN A 663 -1.30 12.91 17.47
CA GLN A 663 -2.74 13.08 17.46
C GLN A 663 -3.05 14.58 17.26
N VAL A 664 -3.82 14.89 16.23
CA VAL A 664 -4.27 16.26 15.96
C VAL A 664 -5.50 16.57 16.81
N HIS A 665 -6.42 15.64 16.86
CA HIS A 665 -7.66 15.77 17.60
C HIS A 665 -8.19 14.40 18.00
N THR A 666 -8.79 14.30 19.19
CA THR A 666 -9.46 13.09 19.68
C THR A 666 -10.71 13.49 20.44
N VAL A 667 -11.81 12.83 20.17
CA VAL A 667 -13.06 12.99 20.91
C VAL A 667 -13.52 11.62 21.45
N SER A 668 -14.01 11.61 22.67
CA SER A 668 -14.61 10.43 23.30
C SER A 668 -16.11 10.64 23.46
N ILE A 669 -16.90 9.74 22.95
CA ILE A 669 -18.37 9.74 23.06
C ILE A 669 -18.77 8.56 23.94
N PRO A 670 -19.19 8.80 25.19
CA PRO A 670 -19.71 7.74 26.05
C PRO A 670 -20.97 7.11 25.43
N LYS A 671 -21.01 5.80 25.40
CA LYS A 671 -22.07 5.08 24.70
C LYS A 671 -23.43 5.26 25.35
N GLU A 672 -23.49 5.38 26.66
CA GLU A 672 -24.72 5.72 27.40
C GLU A 672 -25.34 7.07 26.97
N ARG A 673 -24.60 7.92 26.27
CA ARG A 673 -25.08 9.18 25.71
C ARG A 673 -25.79 9.02 24.37
N LEU A 674 -25.70 7.87 23.73
CA LEU A 674 -26.33 7.65 22.44
C LEU A 674 -27.83 7.44 22.62
N PRO A 675 -28.69 8.16 21.87
CA PRO A 675 -30.11 7.91 21.86
C PRO A 675 -30.43 6.47 21.44
N GLN A 676 -31.46 5.88 22.05
CA GLN A 676 -31.96 4.55 21.73
C GLN A 676 -33.22 4.61 20.86
N ASP A 677 -33.24 5.55 19.93
CA ASP A 677 -34.38 5.81 19.04
C ASP A 677 -34.20 5.16 17.66
N GLU A 678 -33.20 4.29 17.53
CA GLU A 678 -32.85 3.59 16.30
C GLU A 678 -32.53 4.52 15.11
N LYS A 679 -32.18 5.79 15.38
CA LYS A 679 -31.80 6.77 14.36
C LYS A 679 -30.32 7.13 14.42
N PHE A 680 -29.77 7.53 13.28
CA PHE A 680 -28.45 8.12 13.22
C PHE A 680 -28.46 9.58 13.69
N HIS A 681 -27.54 9.90 14.58
CA HIS A 681 -27.34 11.25 15.12
C HIS A 681 -25.95 11.76 14.80
N PHE A 682 -25.83 13.04 14.46
CA PHE A 682 -24.54 13.69 14.22
C PHE A 682 -23.94 14.20 15.50
N TYR A 683 -22.69 13.83 15.73
CA TYR A 683 -21.87 14.27 16.86
C TYR A 683 -20.69 15.10 16.34
N PRO A 684 -20.43 16.28 16.87
CA PRO A 684 -19.25 17.06 16.49
C PRO A 684 -17.99 16.36 17.02
N ILE A 685 -17.05 16.13 16.13
CA ILE A 685 -15.70 15.73 16.49
C ILE A 685 -14.90 16.95 16.90
N GLY A 686 -15.14 18.12 16.26
CA GLY A 686 -14.51 19.40 16.56
C GLY A 686 -13.87 20.06 15.35
N LYS A 687 -13.18 21.18 15.60
CA LYS A 687 -12.38 21.84 14.57
C LYS A 687 -11.06 21.13 14.37
N ILE A 688 -10.74 20.88 13.13
CA ILE A 688 -9.50 20.23 12.74
C ILE A 688 -8.82 21.01 11.61
N THR A 689 -7.50 21.06 11.62
CA THR A 689 -6.71 21.46 10.47
C THR A 689 -6.10 20.20 9.88
N LEU A 690 -6.45 19.85 8.64
CA LEU A 690 -5.87 18.69 7.97
C LEU A 690 -4.39 18.96 7.71
N ALA A 691 -3.54 18.00 8.05
CA ALA A 691 -2.15 17.97 7.63
C ALA A 691 -2.04 17.37 6.22
N PRO A 692 -0.95 17.66 5.47
CA PRO A 692 -0.71 17.06 4.16
C PRO A 692 -0.81 15.54 4.12
N LYS A 693 -0.50 14.90 5.25
CA LYS A 693 -0.64 13.45 5.45
C LYS A 693 -1.31 13.20 6.80
N CYS A 694 -2.57 12.90 6.77
CA CYS A 694 -3.30 12.54 7.97
C CYS A 694 -4.36 11.48 7.69
N TYR A 695 -4.81 10.81 8.73
CA TYR A 695 -5.94 9.91 8.64
C TYR A 695 -6.90 10.11 9.80
N ILE A 696 -8.17 9.83 9.54
CA ILE A 696 -9.19 9.68 10.57
C ILE A 696 -9.19 8.25 11.07
N TRP A 697 -9.38 8.07 12.36
CA TRP A 697 -9.48 6.75 12.99
C TRP A 697 -10.62 6.70 14.00
N ALA A 698 -11.13 5.50 14.23
CA ALA A 698 -12.09 5.20 15.28
C ALA A 698 -11.60 4.03 16.12
N HIS A 699 -11.84 4.13 17.41
CA HIS A 699 -11.33 3.25 18.46
C HIS A 699 -11.99 1.84 18.42
N SER A 700 -11.44 0.81 18.99
CA SER A 700 -10.27 0.61 19.87
C SER A 700 -9.13 -0.14 19.15
N SER A 701 -9.37 -0.59 17.97
CA SER A 701 -8.44 -1.35 17.13
C SER A 701 -8.38 -0.79 15.71
N TRP A 702 -8.53 0.53 15.55
CA TRP A 702 -8.51 1.16 14.23
C TRP A 702 -9.62 0.61 13.31
N ASN A 703 -10.80 0.36 13.87
CA ASN A 703 -11.92 -0.22 13.14
C ASN A 703 -12.34 0.57 11.90
N ILE A 704 -12.09 1.89 11.93
CA ILE A 704 -12.20 2.76 10.77
C ILE A 704 -10.87 3.48 10.63
N GLN A 705 -10.28 3.39 9.45
CA GLN A 705 -9.15 4.21 9.08
C GLN A 705 -9.36 4.74 7.68
N ARG A 706 -9.33 6.05 7.52
CA ARG A 706 -9.39 6.69 6.21
C ARG A 706 -8.32 7.74 6.10
N GLU A 707 -7.51 7.64 5.08
CA GLU A 707 -6.54 8.67 4.74
C GLU A 707 -7.24 9.92 4.23
N MET A 708 -6.83 11.05 4.77
CA MET A 708 -7.40 12.36 4.50
C MET A 708 -6.51 13.24 3.63
N ASP A 709 -5.33 12.76 3.24
CA ASP A 709 -4.39 13.46 2.36
C ASP A 709 -5.00 13.85 1.01
N GLY A 710 -5.92 13.04 0.48
CA GLY A 710 -6.70 13.34 -0.72
C GLY A 710 -7.61 14.57 -0.61
N PHE A 711 -7.85 15.04 0.59
CA PHE A 711 -8.70 16.21 0.87
C PHE A 711 -7.90 17.44 1.33
N TYR A 712 -6.57 17.31 1.41
CA TYR A 712 -5.70 18.44 1.73
C TYR A 712 -5.51 19.35 0.51
N GLU A 713 -5.80 20.64 0.71
CA GLU A 713 -5.70 21.64 -0.36
C GLU A 713 -4.34 22.32 -0.35
N TRP A 714 -3.55 22.12 -1.42
CA TRP A 714 -2.20 22.69 -1.55
C TRP A 714 -2.16 24.12 -2.07
N ASN A 715 -3.32 24.67 -2.53
CA ASN A 715 -3.40 25.93 -3.27
C ASN A 715 -3.74 27.15 -2.40
N GLY A 716 -3.40 27.16 -1.12
CA GLY A 716 -3.65 28.30 -0.22
C GLY A 716 -5.11 28.42 0.27
N ILE A 717 -5.96 27.45 -0.01
CA ILE A 717 -7.29 27.33 0.60
C ILE A 717 -7.10 26.78 2.00
N SER A 718 -7.87 27.27 2.96
CA SER A 718 -7.81 26.79 4.34
C SER A 718 -8.13 25.29 4.41
N ASN A 719 -7.29 24.54 5.11
CA ASN A 719 -7.51 23.14 5.45
C ASN A 719 -8.21 22.98 6.82
N ASP A 720 -8.88 24.03 7.27
CA ASP A 720 -9.63 24.04 8.52
C ASP A 720 -11.07 23.61 8.27
N TYR A 721 -11.48 22.61 9.04
CA TYR A 721 -12.81 22.00 8.93
C TYR A 721 -13.44 21.86 10.31
N GLU A 722 -14.76 21.89 10.34
CA GLU A 722 -15.53 21.30 11.44
C GLU A 722 -15.91 19.87 11.07
N ALA A 723 -15.50 18.91 11.90
CA ALA A 723 -15.73 17.51 11.66
C ALA A 723 -16.91 16.97 12.48
N PHE A 724 -17.78 16.20 11.83
CA PHE A 724 -18.94 15.53 12.45
C PHE A 724 -18.94 14.06 12.09
N ILE A 725 -19.45 13.25 13.03
CA ILE A 725 -19.68 11.81 12.79
C ILE A 725 -21.14 11.48 13.05
N SER A 726 -21.74 10.70 12.17
CA SER A 726 -23.12 10.18 12.31
C SER A 726 -23.07 8.75 12.85
N ILE A 727 -23.63 8.54 14.01
CA ILE A 727 -23.61 7.24 14.69
C ILE A 727 -24.98 6.87 15.29
N LYS A 728 -25.22 5.57 15.37
CA LYS A 728 -26.39 4.94 15.99
C LYS A 728 -25.95 3.80 16.89
N ALA A 729 -26.56 3.66 18.06
CA ALA A 729 -26.29 2.53 18.95
C ALA A 729 -26.73 1.20 18.31
N GLU A 730 -25.92 0.15 18.43
CA GLU A 730 -26.33 -1.21 18.11
C GLU A 730 -26.87 -1.89 19.39
N GLY A 731 -28.17 -1.88 19.54
CA GLY A 731 -28.84 -2.52 20.71
C GLY A 731 -29.26 -1.53 21.81
N PRO A 732 -29.95 -2.01 22.84
CA PRO A 732 -30.79 -1.15 23.67
C PRO A 732 -30.06 -0.36 24.75
N ALA A 733 -28.92 -0.78 25.27
CA ALA A 733 -28.19 -0.04 26.30
C ALA A 733 -26.77 -0.53 26.48
N TYR A 734 -25.93 0.33 27.07
CA TYR A 734 -24.60 -0.07 27.53
C TYR A 734 -24.73 -1.15 28.61
N VAL A 735 -24.05 -2.27 28.41
CA VAL A 735 -23.93 -3.37 29.36
C VAL A 735 -22.45 -3.68 29.54
N ALA A 736 -21.92 -3.48 30.72
CA ALA A 736 -20.54 -3.80 31.05
C ALA A 736 -20.21 -5.26 30.71
N GLY A 737 -19.09 -5.51 30.01
CA GLY A 737 -18.68 -6.83 29.56
C GLY A 737 -19.41 -7.38 28.32
N SER A 738 -20.33 -6.63 27.72
CA SER A 738 -21.07 -7.04 26.52
C SER A 738 -20.62 -6.28 25.29
N GLU A 739 -19.85 -6.94 24.43
CA GLU A 739 -19.41 -6.38 23.16
C GLU A 739 -20.57 -5.93 22.27
N LYS A 740 -21.60 -6.78 22.15
CA LYS A 740 -22.78 -6.51 21.29
C LYS A 740 -23.60 -5.31 21.77
N ALA A 741 -23.79 -5.16 23.08
CA ALA A 741 -24.53 -4.04 23.64
C ALA A 741 -23.73 -2.74 23.63
N ASN A 742 -22.38 -2.84 23.47
CA ASN A 742 -21.48 -1.71 23.47
C ASN A 742 -21.05 -1.28 22.07
N SER A 743 -21.51 -1.96 21.01
CA SER A 743 -21.22 -1.61 19.63
C SER A 743 -22.05 -0.44 19.14
N VAL A 744 -21.51 0.32 18.20
CA VAL A 744 -22.23 1.37 17.48
C VAL A 744 -22.06 1.20 15.98
N MET A 745 -23.04 1.71 15.25
CA MET A 745 -23.00 1.78 13.80
C MET A 745 -22.56 3.17 13.39
N VAL A 746 -21.51 3.29 12.61
CA VAL A 746 -21.04 4.53 12.00
C VAL A 746 -21.58 4.61 10.58
N ASP A 747 -22.35 5.65 10.29
CA ASP A 747 -22.98 5.91 9.01
C ASP A 747 -22.08 6.77 8.11
N ARG A 748 -21.65 7.94 8.60
CA ARG A 748 -20.90 8.91 7.80
C ARG A 748 -20.09 9.85 8.67
N ILE A 749 -19.07 10.46 8.03
CA ILE A 749 -18.28 11.53 8.61
C ILE A 749 -18.32 12.73 7.65
N LEU A 750 -18.63 13.91 8.17
CA LEU A 750 -18.65 15.16 7.43
C LEU A 750 -17.49 16.04 7.85
N LEU A 751 -16.82 16.66 6.87
CA LEU A 751 -15.94 17.80 7.07
C LEU A 751 -16.60 19.01 6.40
N ILE A 752 -16.89 20.01 7.20
CA ILE A 752 -17.52 21.25 6.76
C ILE A 752 -16.45 22.35 6.78
N ARG A 753 -16.29 23.10 5.70
CA ARG A 753 -15.36 24.22 5.67
C ARG A 753 -15.81 25.26 6.70
N SER A 754 -14.88 25.67 7.54
CA SER A 754 -15.10 26.81 8.42
C SER A 754 -15.21 28.05 7.56
N GLN A 755 -16.44 28.49 7.26
CA GLN A 755 -16.62 29.86 6.79
C GLN A 755 -16.26 30.78 7.96
N GLU A 756 -15.42 31.77 7.74
CA GLU A 756 -15.24 32.81 8.74
C GLU A 756 -16.60 33.36 9.10
N GLY A 757 -17.10 33.00 10.27
CA GLY A 757 -18.36 33.48 10.84
C GLY A 757 -19.59 32.60 10.81
N ALA A 758 -19.53 31.37 10.29
CA ALA A 758 -20.62 30.40 10.43
C ALA A 758 -20.28 29.38 11.54
N SER A 759 -20.91 29.49 12.70
CA SER A 759 -21.02 28.36 13.63
C SER A 759 -21.84 27.28 12.94
N ALA A 760 -21.36 26.02 12.94
CA ALA A 760 -22.22 24.92 12.55
C ALA A 760 -23.41 24.90 13.51
N PRO A 761 -24.65 24.85 13.00
CA PRO A 761 -25.80 24.81 13.89
C PRO A 761 -25.68 23.55 14.76
N SER A 762 -25.73 23.70 16.08
CA SER A 762 -26.27 22.65 16.90
C SER A 762 -27.66 22.40 16.35
N GLY A 763 -28.10 21.21 16.05
CA GLY A 763 -29.39 20.96 15.39
C GLY A 763 -30.64 21.54 16.07
N ALA A 764 -30.47 22.34 17.12
CA ALA A 764 -31.52 23.04 17.82
C ALA A 764 -31.63 24.49 17.32
N PRO A 765 -32.85 24.99 17.18
CA PRO A 765 -33.09 26.40 16.80
C PRO A 765 -32.35 27.32 17.77
N LEU A 766 -31.75 28.36 17.22
CA LEU A 766 -31.16 29.42 18.00
C LEU A 766 -32.27 30.14 18.78
N PRO A 767 -32.02 30.58 20.02
CA PRO A 767 -32.99 31.37 20.77
C PRO A 767 -33.38 32.62 19.97
N GLU A 768 -34.71 32.83 19.80
CA GLU A 768 -35.24 34.01 19.10
C GLU A 768 -34.74 35.33 19.67
N GLU A 769 -34.39 35.37 20.94
CA GLU A 769 -33.90 36.56 21.68
C GLU A 769 -32.56 37.07 21.17
N LEU A 770 -31.76 36.26 20.46
CA LEU A 770 -30.49 36.67 19.89
C LEU A 770 -30.62 37.26 18.48
N GLY A 771 -31.77 37.13 17.83
CA GLY A 771 -32.08 37.71 16.52
C GLY A 771 -30.97 37.52 15.50
N ASN A 772 -30.40 38.62 15.00
CA ASN A 772 -29.32 38.64 14.02
C ASN A 772 -27.90 38.71 14.65
N ASP A 773 -27.77 38.45 15.95
CA ASP A 773 -26.48 38.43 16.62
C ASP A 773 -25.58 37.35 16.10
N ARG A 774 -24.31 37.68 15.91
CA ARG A 774 -23.33 36.72 15.37
C ARG A 774 -22.85 35.78 16.48
N ILE A 775 -23.45 34.58 16.54
CA ILE A 775 -22.97 33.51 17.45
C ILE A 775 -21.65 32.98 16.94
N MET A 776 -20.61 33.19 17.71
CA MET A 776 -19.26 32.69 17.38
C MET A 776 -19.05 31.27 17.85
N HIS A 777 -19.62 30.89 18.99
CA HIS A 777 -19.49 29.53 19.55
C HIS A 777 -20.75 29.13 20.31
N ASP A 778 -21.20 27.92 20.04
CA ASP A 778 -22.30 27.24 20.71
C ASP A 778 -21.75 25.99 21.41
N ILE A 779 -21.60 26.05 22.72
CA ILE A 779 -21.02 24.99 23.52
C ILE A 779 -22.16 24.23 24.18
N THR A 780 -22.56 23.10 23.58
CA THR A 780 -23.62 22.20 24.06
C THR A 780 -23.11 21.22 25.11
N GLY A 781 -24.02 20.57 25.84
CA GLY A 781 -23.72 19.71 26.98
C GLY A 781 -22.64 18.63 26.76
N PHE A 782 -22.55 18.05 25.58
CA PHE A 782 -21.54 17.03 25.29
C PHE A 782 -20.16 17.57 24.89
N ARG A 783 -20.03 18.91 24.61
CA ARG A 783 -18.74 19.55 24.42
C ARG A 783 -18.03 19.92 25.70
N LEU A 784 -18.74 19.93 26.81
CA LEU A 784 -18.21 20.24 28.11
C LEU A 784 -17.57 19.01 28.73
N LYS A 785 -16.25 19.00 28.91
CA LYS A 785 -15.53 17.87 29.51
C LYS A 785 -15.93 17.68 30.96
N GLU A 786 -16.26 16.45 31.33
CA GLU A 786 -16.34 16.03 32.72
C GLU A 786 -14.96 16.02 33.34
N LEU A 787 -14.80 16.70 34.48
CA LEU A 787 -13.62 16.54 35.30
C LEU A 787 -13.77 15.25 36.13
N PRO A 788 -12.75 14.34 36.11
CA PRO A 788 -12.83 13.06 36.83
C PRO A 788 -13.13 13.19 38.34
N ALA A 789 -12.89 14.38 38.91
CA ALA A 789 -13.11 14.63 40.34
C ALA A 789 -14.56 15.02 40.72
N PHE A 790 -15.42 15.26 39.71
CA PHE A 790 -16.77 15.77 39.96
C PHE A 790 -17.79 14.97 39.15
N GLN A 791 -18.74 14.30 39.78
CA GLN A 791 -19.81 13.59 39.12
C GLN A 791 -20.84 14.55 38.51
N VAL A 792 -20.67 14.93 37.27
CA VAL A 792 -21.70 15.65 36.51
C VAL A 792 -22.65 14.64 35.92
N LYS A 793 -23.93 14.72 36.23
CA LYS A 793 -24.94 13.90 35.59
C LYS A 793 -25.41 14.55 34.31
N LEU A 794 -25.15 13.85 33.19
CA LEU A 794 -25.85 14.13 31.95
C LEU A 794 -27.20 13.44 31.98
N VAL A 795 -28.23 14.19 31.64
CA VAL A 795 -29.61 13.71 31.55
C VAL A 795 -30.15 13.89 30.14
N ARG A 796 -30.92 12.96 29.69
CA ARG A 796 -31.65 13.11 28.41
C ARG A 796 -32.73 14.15 28.60
N ASP A 797 -32.76 15.11 27.71
CA ASP A 797 -33.76 16.15 27.64
C ASP A 797 -34.04 16.49 26.17
N ALA A 798 -35.24 16.14 25.70
CA ALA A 798 -35.62 16.33 24.31
C ALA A 798 -35.64 17.79 23.86
N ASP A 799 -35.79 18.71 24.80
CA ASP A 799 -35.86 20.15 24.56
C ASP A 799 -34.45 20.80 24.53
N SER A 800 -33.41 20.04 24.93
CA SER A 800 -32.05 20.57 24.91
C SER A 800 -31.47 20.55 23.48
N ALA A 801 -30.57 21.48 23.22
CA ALA A 801 -29.91 21.69 21.90
C ALA A 801 -29.17 20.47 21.34
N GLY A 802 -28.75 19.57 22.18
CA GLY A 802 -28.07 18.32 21.78
C GLY A 802 -28.75 17.06 22.25
N GLY A 803 -30.02 17.14 22.69
CA GLY A 803 -30.75 16.00 23.28
C GLY A 803 -30.23 15.57 24.66
N LEU A 804 -29.23 16.31 25.20
CA LEU A 804 -28.58 16.07 26.47
C LEU A 804 -28.32 17.39 27.19
N ALA A 805 -28.67 17.45 28.43
CA ALA A 805 -28.39 18.57 29.32
C ALA A 805 -27.54 18.15 30.52
N MET A 806 -26.75 19.06 31.06
CA MET A 806 -26.00 18.83 32.29
C MET A 806 -26.85 19.16 33.49
N LYS A 807 -27.06 18.17 34.35
CA LYS A 807 -27.72 18.36 35.63
C LYS A 807 -26.74 18.86 36.66
N LEU A 808 -27.03 20.04 37.19
CA LEU A 808 -26.26 20.68 38.25
C LEU A 808 -27.09 20.66 39.54
N ASP A 809 -26.73 19.78 40.47
CA ASP A 809 -27.38 19.66 41.77
C ASP A 809 -26.75 20.70 42.73
N THR A 810 -27.56 21.53 43.34
CA THR A 810 -27.14 22.57 44.30
C THR A 810 -27.59 22.22 45.69
N LYS A 811 -26.67 22.10 46.64
CA LYS A 811 -27.03 21.78 48.06
C LYS A 811 -27.41 23.00 48.89
N GLU A 812 -26.74 24.08 48.72
CA GLU A 812 -27.03 25.33 49.40
C GLU A 812 -26.64 26.55 48.56
N GLY A 813 -27.37 27.65 48.69
CA GLY A 813 -27.04 28.89 48.07
C GLY A 813 -27.34 29.01 46.61
N ASP A 814 -28.26 28.40 46.09
CA ASP A 814 -29.28 29.23 45.57
C ASP A 814 -29.03 29.86 44.20
N ALA A 815 -27.87 29.59 43.57
CA ALA A 815 -27.63 30.23 42.31
C ALA A 815 -26.80 29.35 41.37
N PHE A 816 -27.12 29.39 40.09
CA PHE A 816 -26.19 28.94 39.07
C PHE A 816 -25.09 29.99 38.91
N GLN A 817 -23.85 29.58 38.98
CA GLN A 817 -22.70 30.45 38.69
C GLN A 817 -21.93 29.93 37.51
N ALA A 818 -21.49 30.80 36.62
CA ALA A 818 -20.54 30.49 35.59
C ALA A 818 -19.50 31.60 35.48
N GLY A 819 -18.33 31.22 34.97
CA GLY A 819 -17.25 32.20 34.84
C GLY A 819 -16.12 31.68 33.96
N PHE A 820 -15.09 32.53 33.84
CA PHE A 820 -13.87 32.24 33.10
C PHE A 820 -12.68 32.22 34.02
N TYR A 821 -11.83 31.23 33.85
CA TYR A 821 -10.55 31.17 34.59
C TYR A 821 -9.41 31.32 33.59
N ASP A 822 -8.56 32.29 33.84
CA ASP A 822 -7.34 32.55 33.11
C ASP A 822 -6.23 31.64 33.66
N VAL A 823 -5.83 30.66 32.89
CA VAL A 823 -4.85 29.64 33.31
C VAL A 823 -3.45 30.26 33.41
N LYS A 824 -3.10 31.16 32.47
CA LYS A 824 -1.79 31.81 32.40
C LYS A 824 -1.55 32.71 33.63
N ASN A 825 -2.55 33.50 33.96
CA ASN A 825 -2.48 34.45 35.08
C ASN A 825 -3.01 33.87 36.42
N LYS A 826 -3.46 32.64 36.43
CA LYS A 826 -4.02 31.91 37.60
C LYS A 826 -5.09 32.70 38.34
N LYS A 827 -5.99 33.35 37.63
CA LYS A 827 -7.04 34.19 38.21
C LYS A 827 -8.40 33.96 37.59
N MET A 828 -9.46 34.22 38.37
CA MET A 828 -10.81 34.34 37.87
C MET A 828 -10.92 35.59 36.99
N GLY A 829 -11.16 35.43 35.70
CA GLY A 829 -11.34 36.49 34.75
C GLY A 829 -12.73 37.13 34.84
N TYR A 830 -13.74 36.29 35.10
CA TYR A 830 -15.12 36.76 35.14
C TYR A 830 -16.01 35.73 35.83
N VAL A 831 -16.93 36.20 36.72
CA VAL A 831 -17.91 35.35 37.39
C VAL A 831 -19.27 36.03 37.39
N ARG A 832 -20.32 35.30 37.06
CA ARG A 832 -21.70 35.76 37.16
C ARG A 832 -22.59 34.69 37.76
N THR A 833 -23.65 35.17 38.40
CA THR A 833 -24.60 34.41 39.15
C THR A 833 -25.98 34.60 38.55
N VAL A 834 -26.70 33.51 38.29
CA VAL A 834 -28.15 33.53 38.00
C VAL A 834 -28.84 32.95 39.22
N PRO A 835 -29.56 33.79 40.02
CA PRO A 835 -30.34 33.33 41.15
C PRO A 835 -31.38 32.30 40.71
N LYS A 836 -31.51 31.21 41.45
CA LYS A 836 -32.32 30.09 41.02
C LYS A 836 -33.81 30.44 40.96
N GLU A 837 -34.25 31.33 41.84
CA GLU A 837 -35.61 31.87 41.84
C GLU A 837 -35.97 32.63 40.57
N ARG A 838 -34.97 33.02 39.77
CA ARG A 838 -35.17 33.66 38.45
C ARG A 838 -35.31 32.68 37.33
N ILE A 839 -35.08 31.38 37.53
CA ILE A 839 -35.27 30.36 36.50
C ILE A 839 -36.72 29.86 36.59
N PRO A 840 -37.58 30.14 35.61
CA PRO A 840 -38.99 29.71 35.64
C PRO A 840 -39.14 28.20 35.77
N ALA A 841 -40.13 27.80 36.53
CA ALA A 841 -40.50 26.38 36.68
C ALA A 841 -41.54 25.97 35.58
N ASP A 842 -41.26 26.33 34.32
CA ASP A 842 -42.17 26.10 33.20
C ASP A 842 -41.69 24.98 32.25
N GLU A 843 -40.74 24.22 32.71
CA GLU A 843 -40.09 23.10 31.92
C GLU A 843 -39.46 23.49 30.61
N LYS A 844 -39.13 24.79 30.42
CA LYS A 844 -38.48 25.33 29.23
C LYS A 844 -37.09 25.82 29.55
N TYR A 845 -36.23 25.75 28.52
CA TYR A 845 -34.92 26.45 28.57
C TYR A 845 -35.07 27.94 28.33
N HIS A 846 -34.42 28.70 29.20
CA HIS A 846 -34.37 30.16 29.14
C HIS A 846 -32.94 30.63 28.99
N LEU A 847 -32.73 31.63 28.17
CA LEU A 847 -31.43 32.24 27.89
C LEU A 847 -31.11 33.33 28.89
N TYR A 848 -29.94 33.21 29.55
CA TYR A 848 -29.47 34.20 30.52
C TYR A 848 -28.18 34.85 30.05
N PHE A 849 -28.18 36.19 29.96
CA PHE A 849 -26.99 36.96 29.67
C PHE A 849 -26.11 37.00 30.91
N LEU A 850 -24.91 36.41 30.81
CA LEU A 850 -23.92 36.44 31.88
C LEU A 850 -23.11 37.73 31.90
N GLY A 851 -22.93 38.37 30.74
CA GLY A 851 -22.15 39.59 30.59
C GLY A 851 -21.16 39.54 29.44
N THR A 852 -20.31 40.55 29.36
CA THR A 852 -19.25 40.64 28.35
C THR A 852 -17.90 40.35 28.96
N ALA A 853 -17.08 39.50 28.34
CA ALA A 853 -15.74 39.17 28.81
C ALA A 853 -14.75 39.10 27.64
N GLU A 854 -13.53 39.57 27.88
CA GLU A 854 -12.40 39.38 26.99
C GLU A 854 -11.70 38.06 27.33
N LEU A 855 -11.55 37.18 26.35
CA LEU A 855 -10.88 35.88 26.50
C LEU A 855 -9.37 36.09 26.48
N SER A 856 -8.67 35.55 27.48
CA SER A 856 -7.22 35.53 27.53
C SER A 856 -6.64 34.39 26.67
N GLU A 857 -5.32 34.34 26.51
CA GLU A 857 -4.59 33.38 25.68
C GLU A 857 -4.86 31.92 26.05
N ASP A 858 -5.06 31.65 27.33
CA ASP A 858 -5.36 30.32 27.85
C ASP A 858 -6.40 30.45 28.95
N CYS A 859 -7.65 30.17 28.64
CA CYS A 859 -8.75 30.23 29.56
C CYS A 859 -9.73 29.08 29.37
N TYR A 860 -10.47 28.77 30.42
CA TYR A 860 -11.59 27.85 30.35
C TYR A 860 -12.86 28.44 30.99
N VAL A 861 -14.01 28.03 30.48
CA VAL A 861 -15.30 28.29 31.13
C VAL A 861 -15.51 27.23 32.21
N TRP A 862 -16.08 27.65 33.30
CA TRP A 862 -16.50 26.79 34.40
C TRP A 862 -17.91 27.16 34.86
N ALA A 863 -18.59 26.20 35.46
CA ALA A 863 -19.90 26.42 36.05
C ALA A 863 -20.03 25.75 37.42
N HIS A 864 -20.85 26.34 38.30
CA HIS A 864 -21.00 25.95 39.70
C HIS A 864 -22.16 24.94 39.93
N PRO A 865 -22.10 24.08 40.94
CA PRO A 865 -21.23 24.20 42.13
C PRO A 865 -19.84 23.52 41.89
N SER A 866 -18.80 24.20 42.37
CA SER A 866 -17.45 23.65 42.47
C SER A 866 -16.73 23.36 41.17
N SER A 867 -16.84 24.24 40.14
CA SER A 867 -16.13 24.06 38.89
C SER A 867 -16.37 22.70 38.23
N ARG A 868 -17.60 22.17 38.31
CA ARG A 868 -17.97 20.86 37.79
C ARG A 868 -17.91 20.79 36.31
N ILE A 869 -17.92 21.90 35.58
CA ILE A 869 -17.85 22.00 34.14
C ILE A 869 -16.64 22.85 33.82
N GLN A 870 -15.77 22.30 32.98
CA GLN A 870 -14.67 23.07 32.42
C GLN A 870 -14.60 22.83 30.92
N TYR A 871 -14.44 23.87 30.16
CA TYR A 871 -14.22 23.84 28.73
C TYR A 871 -13.10 24.82 28.35
N ASN A 872 -12.06 24.32 27.69
CA ASN A 872 -10.94 25.16 27.29
C ASN A 872 -11.35 26.02 26.09
N LEU A 873 -11.22 27.34 26.25
CA LEU A 873 -11.56 28.36 25.26
C LEU A 873 -10.36 28.82 24.43
N ARG A 874 -9.18 28.23 24.61
CA ARG A 874 -7.96 28.61 23.89
C ARG A 874 -8.16 28.60 22.36
N GLU A 875 -8.93 27.68 21.85
CA GLU A 875 -9.22 27.56 20.42
C GLU A 875 -10.09 28.66 19.85
N PHE A 876 -10.77 29.44 20.70
CA PHE A 876 -11.70 30.49 20.30
C PHE A 876 -11.10 31.88 20.30
N ARG A 877 -9.84 32.02 20.64
CA ARG A 877 -9.13 33.29 20.59
C ARG A 877 -8.62 33.56 19.18
N LEU A 878 -8.96 34.71 18.61
CA LEU A 878 -8.38 35.19 17.37
C LEU A 878 -6.97 35.77 17.62
N PRO A 879 -5.94 35.34 16.88
CA PRO A 879 -4.56 35.78 17.09
C PRO A 879 -4.35 37.30 16.93
N SER A 880 -5.24 38.00 16.21
CA SER A 880 -5.11 39.40 15.83
C SER A 880 -6.40 40.22 15.90
N GLY A 881 -7.40 39.77 16.68
CA GLY A 881 -8.71 40.40 16.72
C GLY A 881 -9.20 40.78 18.12
N ASP A 882 -10.34 41.42 18.17
CA ASP A 882 -11.08 41.64 19.41
C ASP A 882 -11.57 40.30 19.95
N ASN A 883 -11.13 39.93 21.14
CA ASN A 883 -11.50 38.68 21.81
C ASN A 883 -12.61 38.88 22.83
N THR A 884 -13.38 39.92 22.68
CA THR A 884 -14.50 40.27 23.56
C THR A 884 -15.78 39.62 23.10
N TYR A 885 -16.43 38.88 23.98
CA TYR A 885 -17.65 38.12 23.70
C TYR A 885 -18.74 38.46 24.71
N ARG A 886 -19.98 38.57 24.25
CA ARG A 886 -21.20 38.49 25.07
C ARG A 886 -21.48 37.00 25.35
N ILE A 887 -21.70 36.67 26.62
CA ILE A 887 -21.80 35.29 27.07
C ILE A 887 -23.20 35.04 27.56
N TYR A 888 -23.80 33.96 27.03
CA TYR A 888 -25.14 33.53 27.43
C TYR A 888 -25.09 32.06 27.83
N VAL A 889 -25.99 31.69 28.75
CA VAL A 889 -26.25 30.28 29.15
C VAL A 889 -27.73 29.97 29.00
N SER A 890 -28.03 28.79 28.56
CA SER A 890 -29.39 28.27 28.47
C SER A 890 -29.67 27.29 29.61
N LEU A 891 -30.59 27.66 30.49
CA LEU A 891 -30.90 26.95 31.74
C LEU A 891 -32.36 26.57 31.82
N LYS A 892 -32.67 25.43 32.41
CA LYS A 892 -33.99 24.96 32.76
C LYS A 892 -34.02 24.49 34.21
N ALA A 893 -35.00 24.91 35.01
CA ALA A 893 -35.17 24.38 36.35
C ALA A 893 -35.69 22.91 36.31
N GLN A 894 -35.11 22.07 37.13
CA GLN A 894 -35.60 20.71 37.31
C GLN A 894 -36.46 20.64 38.61
N GLY A 895 -37.78 20.65 38.43
CA GLY A 895 -38.76 20.61 39.53
C GLY A 895 -39.54 21.94 39.68
N PRO A 896 -40.62 21.93 40.42
CA PRO A 896 -41.64 22.96 40.37
C PRO A 896 -41.34 24.21 41.17
N ALA A 897 -40.40 24.22 42.10
CA ALA A 897 -40.07 25.36 42.89
C ALA A 897 -38.76 25.20 43.64
N TYR A 898 -38.11 26.32 43.96
CA TYR A 898 -36.98 26.38 44.86
C TYR A 898 -37.37 26.00 46.29
N VAL A 899 -36.68 24.96 46.82
CA VAL A 899 -36.84 24.55 48.20
C VAL A 899 -35.51 24.55 48.92
N PRO A 900 -35.27 25.42 49.92
CA PRO A 900 -34.02 25.42 50.64
C PRO A 900 -33.67 24.07 51.25
N GLY A 901 -32.45 23.57 51.00
CA GLY A 901 -31.96 22.30 51.48
C GLY A 901 -32.36 21.05 50.68
N SER A 902 -33.08 21.19 49.55
CA SER A 902 -33.48 20.10 48.67
C SER A 902 -32.63 20.04 47.42
N GLU A 903 -31.76 19.03 47.25
CA GLU A 903 -30.96 18.83 46.02
C GLU A 903 -31.85 18.57 44.79
N LYS A 904 -32.93 17.81 44.95
CA LYS A 904 -33.76 17.36 43.82
C LYS A 904 -34.59 18.48 43.23
N GLU A 905 -35.12 19.35 44.08
CA GLU A 905 -35.94 20.50 43.65
C GLU A 905 -35.09 21.71 43.28
N ASN A 906 -33.83 21.69 43.68
CA ASN A 906 -32.88 22.76 43.36
C ASN A 906 -32.00 22.49 42.19
N ALA A 907 -32.09 21.37 41.48
CA ALA A 907 -31.31 21.05 40.31
C ALA A 907 -31.61 21.99 39.12
N VAL A 908 -30.60 22.33 38.38
CA VAL A 908 -30.68 23.14 37.16
C VAL A 908 -30.12 22.30 36.01
N LEU A 909 -30.79 22.31 34.91
CA LEU A 909 -30.29 21.73 33.65
C LEU A 909 -29.63 22.83 32.83
N LEU A 910 -28.37 22.63 32.50
CA LEU A 910 -27.63 23.45 31.56
C LEU A 910 -27.62 22.80 30.19
N ASP A 911 -28.20 23.48 29.20
CA ASP A 911 -28.27 23.04 27.83
C ASP A 911 -27.02 23.46 27.04
N ARG A 912 -26.72 24.76 27.00
CA ARG A 912 -25.64 25.30 26.21
C ARG A 912 -25.06 26.60 26.81
N ILE A 913 -23.84 26.91 26.40
CA ILE A 913 -23.18 28.20 26.61
C ILE A 913 -22.89 28.80 25.24
N LEU A 914 -23.32 30.04 25.02
CA LEU A 914 -23.13 30.75 23.77
C LEU A 914 -22.13 31.91 23.95
N LEU A 915 -21.16 31.99 23.03
CA LEU A 915 -20.27 33.15 22.87
C LEU A 915 -20.70 33.91 21.63
N VAL A 916 -21.11 35.13 21.82
CA VAL A 916 -21.75 36.02 20.83
C VAL A 916 -20.93 37.28 20.64
N ARG A 917 -20.72 37.72 19.42
CA ARG A 917 -20.12 39.01 19.09
C ARG A 917 -21.13 40.11 18.91
#